data_37b1d5c5c9da3b5436062ed0055c2dc8
#
_entry.id   37b1d5c5c9da3b5436062ed0055c2dc8
#
_cell.length_a   1.000
_cell.length_b   1.000
_cell.length_c   1.000
_cell.angle_alpha   90.00
_cell.angle_beta   90.00
_cell.angle_gamma   90.00
#
_symmetry.space_group_name_H-M   'P 1'
#
loop_
_entity.id
_entity.type
_entity.pdbx_description
1 polymer ?
#
loop_
_entity_poly.entity_id
_entity_poly.type
_entity_poly.pdbx_seq_one_letter_code
_entity_poly.pdbx_strand_id
1 'polypeptide(L)'
;MDIREVRKIKVGLGENTIDKFIEESDILKDFPDKVEGILEENENNKKIFDVGIGEKVAIFFKKELYYARSQTENIKINNLKSEIEDFKNLKLRLEENNGIQIGRWLNVQKISDTNNKIYDLEEKLKKIEIKFLFYDNGIKEFVKKYLLNEISLKDSKELEKIKENYKDYFKNYFGGYIEKDEDRFNGQTYENEIKDINKGSWDIFDDLDGEGNLCIGEGKNYEIIEIEDEIYARNPKYDIVESGVVGIDFGTKSTVVVSYRDDNAGINNSKTLPIRISGNLNDIERTENYENATIIHFSDLESFIEEYNLSKGRPHTHYCDIQVSLEAENELKRNTEDFDINEFMLDLKQWASSKNKKKKIRDEEGFLHTISGYLDLKEGEFDPIEIYAYYIGCRINNMAQYSIFLEYYLSFPVTYELEVKNRILNSFRKGIMKSLPNSILNDEEVMKRFRVVFGASEPASYAITALKKFCVEPDLENEIGYSVFDFGGGTTDFSYGIYREKENSRKYDYEIQELESGGDKYLGGENLLSLIAFDVFLQNREKLVNGKYFISLPANKKSEIGFETFVSEASQAEYNMKKMMEAMRDYWEGKLEESLKDSGKVTVYLSNKENQYKNEELDVDYDRLDEILKKNIYGGIISFLEKFDTVFNNKKLKEIYIFLAGNSSKSKFVEEIF
;
A
#
# COMPACT_ATOMS: atom_id res chain seq x y z
N MET A 1 26.54 -21.22 9.90
CA MET A 1 27.12 -20.52 11.07
C MET A 1 26.08 -19.55 11.53
N ASP A 2 25.57 -19.74 12.74
CA ASP A 2 24.49 -18.91 13.24
C ASP A 2 25.10 -17.56 13.66
N ILE A 3 24.85 -16.51 12.83
CA ILE A 3 25.47 -15.18 12.99
C ILE A 3 24.59 -14.29 13.88
N ARG A 4 23.66 -14.89 14.62
CA ARG A 4 22.83 -14.17 15.60
C ARG A 4 23.67 -13.82 16.81
N GLU A 5 24.02 -12.56 16.97
CA GLU A 5 24.56 -12.09 18.23
C GLU A 5 23.42 -11.97 19.24
N VAL A 6 23.40 -12.89 20.19
CA VAL A 6 22.56 -12.78 21.39
C VAL A 6 23.24 -11.82 22.35
N ARG A 7 22.64 -10.67 22.61
CA ARG A 7 23.17 -9.71 23.60
C ARG A 7 22.13 -9.42 24.67
N LYS A 8 22.57 -9.31 25.91
CA LYS A 8 21.81 -8.57 26.91
C LYS A 8 21.95 -7.10 26.52
N ILE A 9 20.86 -6.48 26.10
CA ILE A 9 20.89 -5.12 25.57
C ILE A 9 20.39 -4.17 26.66
N LYS A 10 21.14 -3.10 26.85
CA LYS A 10 20.65 -1.93 27.57
C LYS A 10 19.82 -1.11 26.63
N VAL A 11 18.65 -0.70 27.05
CA VAL A 11 17.72 0.08 26.25
C VAL A 11 17.81 1.53 26.67
N GLY A 12 18.20 2.36 25.71
CA GLY A 12 18.11 3.82 25.85
C GLY A 12 16.74 4.29 25.37
N LEU A 13 16.03 5.03 26.22
CA LEU A 13 14.74 5.61 25.89
C LEU A 13 14.91 7.08 25.49
N GLY A 14 14.47 7.42 24.29
CA GLY A 14 14.37 8.80 23.84
C GLY A 14 13.36 9.59 24.64
N GLU A 15 13.49 10.89 24.62
CA GLU A 15 12.74 11.85 25.47
C GLU A 15 11.22 11.68 25.42
N ASN A 16 10.67 11.20 24.29
CA ASN A 16 9.22 11.09 24.06
C ASN A 16 8.62 9.70 24.31
N THR A 17 9.41 8.65 24.47
CA THR A 17 8.89 7.27 24.54
C THR A 17 8.10 7.01 25.83
N ILE A 18 8.58 7.53 26.94
CA ILE A 18 7.90 7.44 28.25
C ILE A 18 6.64 8.30 28.24
N ASP A 19 6.71 9.50 27.65
CA ASP A 19 5.56 10.40 27.55
C ASP A 19 4.45 9.75 26.73
N LYS A 20 4.79 9.07 25.61
CA LYS A 20 3.84 8.33 24.79
C LYS A 20 3.19 7.17 25.57
N PHE A 21 3.98 6.41 26.34
CA PHE A 21 3.42 5.38 27.23
C PHE A 21 2.44 5.97 28.25
N ILE A 22 2.79 7.11 28.87
CA ILE A 22 1.92 7.78 29.84
C ILE A 22 0.61 8.22 29.20
N GLU A 23 0.65 8.73 27.98
CA GLU A 23 -0.51 9.17 27.22
C GLU A 23 -1.43 8.04 26.79
N GLU A 24 -0.88 6.90 26.40
CA GLU A 24 -1.60 5.71 25.93
C GLU A 24 -2.10 4.80 27.05
N SER A 25 -1.58 4.95 28.27
CA SER A 25 -1.91 4.04 29.38
C SER A 25 -3.29 4.26 29.96
N ASP A 26 -4.17 3.26 29.85
CA ASP A 26 -5.50 3.29 30.47
C ASP A 26 -5.46 3.36 32.02
N ILE A 27 -4.43 2.78 32.63
CA ILE A 27 -4.24 2.86 34.09
C ILE A 27 -3.94 4.30 34.52
N LEU A 28 -3.23 5.06 33.70
CA LEU A 28 -2.88 6.44 33.99
C LEU A 28 -4.01 7.42 33.74
N LYS A 29 -5.04 7.04 32.98
CA LYS A 29 -6.26 7.84 32.83
C LYS A 29 -7.03 7.98 34.15
N ASP A 30 -7.03 6.92 34.97
CA ASP A 30 -7.69 6.91 36.29
C ASP A 30 -6.71 7.20 37.45
N PHE A 31 -5.43 7.40 37.14
CA PHE A 31 -4.38 7.63 38.12
C PHE A 31 -4.61 8.86 39.02
N PRO A 32 -5.15 9.97 38.51
CA PRO A 32 -5.47 11.14 39.32
C PRO A 32 -6.36 10.81 40.53
N ASP A 33 -7.51 10.19 40.28
CA ASP A 33 -8.46 9.87 41.35
C ASP A 33 -7.87 8.93 42.39
N LYS A 34 -7.04 7.99 41.94
CA LYS A 34 -6.34 7.06 42.82
C LYS A 34 -5.24 7.69 43.63
N VAL A 35 -4.51 8.66 43.03
CA VAL A 35 -3.47 9.42 43.74
C VAL A 35 -4.10 10.37 44.76
N GLU A 36 -5.24 10.99 44.44
CA GLU A 36 -5.95 11.83 45.40
C GLU A 36 -6.39 11.06 46.62
N GLY A 37 -7.03 9.90 46.41
CA GLY A 37 -7.41 9.00 47.52
C GLY A 37 -6.19 8.58 48.39
N ILE A 38 -5.09 8.26 47.75
CA ILE A 38 -3.83 7.94 48.43
C ILE A 38 -3.25 9.14 49.22
N LEU A 39 -3.31 10.34 48.62
CA LEU A 39 -2.83 11.58 49.25
C LEU A 39 -3.71 11.98 50.42
N GLU A 40 -5.06 11.86 50.31
CA GLU A 40 -6.02 12.16 51.37
C GLU A 40 -5.87 11.19 52.55
N GLU A 41 -5.77 9.89 52.26
CA GLU A 41 -5.63 8.84 53.26
C GLU A 41 -4.33 9.00 54.10
N ASN A 42 -3.32 9.67 53.55
CA ASN A 42 -2.00 9.82 54.14
C ASN A 42 -1.60 11.26 54.55
N GLU A 43 -2.52 12.22 54.41
CA GLU A 43 -2.29 13.57 55.01
C GLU A 43 -2.03 13.52 56.51
N ASN A 44 -2.59 12.50 57.20
CA ASN A 44 -2.36 12.25 58.62
C ASN A 44 -1.11 11.40 58.92
N ASN A 45 -0.56 10.63 57.97
CA ASN A 45 0.53 9.66 58.22
C ASN A 45 1.86 9.92 57.50
N LYS A 46 1.96 10.96 56.72
CA LYS A 46 3.23 11.53 56.14
C LYS A 46 4.18 10.56 55.41
N LYS A 47 3.73 9.38 54.93
CA LYS A 47 4.63 8.33 54.47
C LYS A 47 4.21 7.59 53.19
N ILE A 48 3.74 8.27 52.17
CA ILE A 48 3.40 7.57 50.91
C ILE A 48 4.60 7.45 49.98
N PHE A 49 5.47 8.45 49.97
CA PHE A 49 6.56 8.52 49.04
C PHE A 49 7.88 8.62 49.80
N ASP A 50 8.55 7.49 50.03
CA ASP A 50 9.90 7.48 50.56
C ASP A 50 10.89 7.69 49.40
N VAL A 51 10.99 8.91 48.97
CA VAL A 51 11.87 9.36 47.91
C VAL A 51 13.19 9.89 48.46
N GLY A 52 13.48 9.71 49.71
CA GLY A 52 14.56 10.44 50.35
C GLY A 52 14.35 11.96 50.44
N ILE A 53 13.24 12.42 49.90
CA ILE A 53 12.83 13.85 49.82
C ILE A 53 11.49 14.05 50.56
N GLY A 54 10.83 13.00 51.04
CA GLY A 54 9.68 12.98 51.95
C GLY A 54 8.56 14.00 51.64
N GLU A 55 8.25 14.85 52.62
CA GLU A 55 7.21 15.89 52.52
C GLU A 55 7.37 16.83 51.33
N LYS A 56 8.57 17.00 50.79
CA LYS A 56 8.80 17.92 49.65
C LYS A 56 8.24 17.39 48.33
N VAL A 57 8.16 16.09 48.12
CA VAL A 57 7.61 15.50 46.88
C VAL A 57 6.10 15.56 46.88
N ALA A 58 5.42 15.32 48.00
CA ALA A 58 3.98 15.47 48.11
C ALA A 58 3.55 16.94 47.90
N ILE A 59 4.29 17.89 48.43
CA ILE A 59 4.02 19.34 48.24
C ILE A 59 4.35 19.77 46.79
N PHE A 60 5.45 19.29 46.23
CA PHE A 60 5.86 19.51 44.86
C PHE A 60 4.81 18.94 43.90
N PHE A 61 4.36 17.72 44.13
CA PHE A 61 3.34 17.05 43.38
C PHE A 61 2.01 17.83 43.39
N LYS A 62 1.51 18.23 44.57
CA LYS A 62 0.32 19.11 44.69
C LYS A 62 0.52 20.49 44.03
N LYS A 63 1.69 21.05 44.13
CA LYS A 63 1.98 22.35 43.54
C LYS A 63 2.15 22.31 42.03
N GLU A 64 2.70 21.25 41.50
CA GLU A 64 2.79 20.98 40.07
C GLU A 64 1.41 20.65 39.49
N LEU A 65 0.64 19.82 40.11
CA LEU A 65 -0.76 19.59 39.80
C LEU A 65 -1.56 20.87 39.69
N TYR A 66 -1.35 21.79 40.64
CA TYR A 66 -2.05 23.08 40.63
C TYR A 66 -1.54 24.03 39.55
N TYR A 67 -0.27 24.01 39.21
CA TYR A 67 0.34 24.92 38.26
C TYR A 67 0.03 24.55 36.79
N ALA A 68 -0.04 23.32 36.43
CA ALA A 68 -0.30 22.92 35.06
C ALA A 68 -1.75 23.08 34.62
N ARG A 69 -2.69 23.04 35.59
CA ARG A 69 -4.06 23.45 35.31
C ARG A 69 -4.12 24.83 34.66
N SER A 70 -3.14 25.69 34.93
CA SER A 70 -3.11 27.05 34.38
C SER A 70 -2.53 27.14 32.97
N GLN A 71 -1.74 26.20 32.50
CA GLN A 71 -1.04 26.33 31.21
C GLN A 71 -1.61 25.53 30.06
N THR A 72 -1.94 24.24 30.27
CA THR A 72 -2.27 23.34 29.12
C THR A 72 -3.75 23.35 28.76
N GLU A 73 -4.65 23.67 29.67
CA GLU A 73 -6.10 23.53 29.44
C GLU A 73 -6.86 24.86 29.40
N ASN A 74 -6.18 25.97 29.67
CA ASN A 74 -6.79 27.27 29.55
C ASN A 74 -7.43 27.52 28.18
N ILE A 75 -6.86 26.95 27.11
CA ILE A 75 -7.43 27.10 25.76
C ILE A 75 -8.75 26.31 25.64
N LYS A 76 -8.80 25.03 26.06
CA LYS A 76 -10.03 24.21 25.98
C LYS A 76 -11.10 24.71 26.96
N ILE A 77 -10.69 25.04 28.18
CA ILE A 77 -11.58 25.63 29.20
C ILE A 77 -12.12 26.98 28.73
N ASN A 78 -11.27 27.83 28.17
CA ASN A 78 -11.71 29.13 27.65
C ASN A 78 -12.60 29.00 26.43
N ASN A 79 -12.33 28.04 25.53
CA ASN A 79 -13.19 27.75 24.39
C ASN A 79 -14.56 27.28 24.85
N LEU A 80 -14.64 26.34 25.81
CA LEU A 80 -15.91 25.87 26.37
C LEU A 80 -16.66 26.99 27.11
N LYS A 81 -15.95 27.82 27.86
CA LYS A 81 -16.56 29.00 28.54
C LYS A 81 -17.11 29.99 27.52
N SER A 82 -16.38 30.25 26.44
CA SER A 82 -16.85 31.11 25.34
C SER A 82 -18.09 30.50 24.66
N GLU A 83 -18.09 29.21 24.40
CA GLU A 83 -19.25 28.52 23.79
C GLU A 83 -20.49 28.55 24.71
N ILE A 84 -20.30 28.34 26.02
CA ILE A 84 -21.38 28.45 27.01
C ILE A 84 -21.94 29.88 27.01
N GLU A 85 -21.08 30.91 26.97
CA GLU A 85 -21.50 32.31 26.94
C GLU A 85 -22.29 32.65 25.67
N ASP A 86 -21.84 32.12 24.50
CA ASP A 86 -22.55 32.30 23.23
C ASP A 86 -23.95 31.68 23.28
N PHE A 87 -24.10 30.48 23.86
CA PHE A 87 -25.42 29.86 24.04
C PHE A 87 -26.27 30.59 25.08
N LYS A 88 -25.70 31.13 26.13
CA LYS A 88 -26.40 32.02 27.08
C LYS A 88 -26.92 33.29 26.43
N ASN A 89 -26.12 33.90 25.59
CA ASN A 89 -26.49 35.07 24.79
C ASN A 89 -27.58 34.73 23.75
N LEU A 90 -27.48 33.56 23.11
CA LEU A 90 -28.53 33.06 22.20
C LEU A 90 -29.85 32.85 22.93
N LYS A 91 -29.82 32.29 24.13
CA LYS A 91 -31.00 32.11 25.00
C LYS A 91 -31.64 33.44 25.31
N LEU A 92 -30.89 34.43 25.75
CA LEU A 92 -31.41 35.79 26.05
C LEU A 92 -32.12 36.39 24.83
N ARG A 93 -31.52 36.33 23.64
CA ARG A 93 -32.14 36.79 22.39
C ARG A 93 -33.45 36.04 22.05
N LEU A 94 -33.52 34.74 22.31
CA LEU A 94 -34.73 33.96 22.09
C LEU A 94 -35.83 34.30 23.10
N GLU A 95 -35.48 34.63 24.35
CA GLU A 95 -36.40 35.07 25.41
C GLU A 95 -36.96 36.48 25.13
N GLU A 96 -36.12 37.40 24.69
CA GLU A 96 -36.52 38.76 24.27
C GLU A 96 -37.52 38.74 23.08
N ASN A 97 -37.31 37.83 22.14
CA ASN A 97 -38.20 37.68 20.97
C ASN A 97 -39.49 36.94 21.24
N ASN A 98 -39.73 36.42 22.45
CA ASN A 98 -40.92 35.67 22.83
C ASN A 98 -42.19 36.57 22.98
N GLY A 99 -42.05 37.91 22.81
CA GLY A 99 -43.14 38.88 22.85
C GLY A 99 -44.04 38.91 21.58
N ILE A 100 -43.64 38.30 20.46
CA ILE A 100 -44.35 38.32 19.19
C ILE A 100 -45.22 37.02 19.06
N GLN A 101 -46.50 37.14 18.89
CA GLN A 101 -47.49 36.05 18.94
C GLN A 101 -47.33 34.95 17.84
N ILE A 102 -46.55 35.21 16.78
CA ILE A 102 -46.36 34.25 15.69
C ILE A 102 -45.00 33.56 15.90
N GLY A 103 -44.97 32.35 16.41
CA GLY A 103 -43.78 31.56 16.64
C GLY A 103 -43.44 31.17 18.06
N ARG A 104 -44.29 31.53 19.01
CA ARG A 104 -44.09 31.28 20.44
C ARG A 104 -43.75 29.82 20.77
N TRP A 105 -44.32 28.87 20.06
CA TRP A 105 -44.10 27.44 20.26
C TRP A 105 -42.71 26.98 19.77
N LEU A 106 -42.25 27.48 18.63
CA LEU A 106 -40.94 27.20 18.07
C LEU A 106 -39.80 27.82 18.91
N ASN A 107 -40.05 29.01 19.53
CA ASN A 107 -39.06 29.61 20.41
C ASN A 107 -38.96 28.89 21.76
N VAL A 108 -40.04 28.37 22.30
CA VAL A 108 -40.05 27.58 23.55
C VAL A 108 -39.21 26.29 23.34
N GLN A 109 -39.38 25.59 22.21
CA GLN A 109 -38.58 24.42 21.89
C GLN A 109 -37.10 24.77 21.76
N LYS A 110 -36.76 25.82 20.99
CA LYS A 110 -35.38 26.27 20.83
C LYS A 110 -34.73 26.74 22.15
N ILE A 111 -35.51 27.34 23.07
CA ILE A 111 -35.01 27.72 24.40
C ILE A 111 -34.73 26.46 25.21
N SER A 112 -35.59 25.44 25.13
CA SER A 112 -35.39 24.16 25.80
C SER A 112 -34.14 23.45 25.29
N ASP A 113 -33.97 23.38 23.96
CA ASP A 113 -32.81 22.76 23.33
C ASP A 113 -31.52 23.51 23.69
N THR A 114 -31.56 24.86 23.73
CA THR A 114 -30.45 25.71 24.15
C THR A 114 -30.08 25.48 25.61
N ASN A 115 -31.05 25.34 26.50
CA ASN A 115 -30.81 25.04 27.92
C ASN A 115 -30.14 23.66 28.09
N ASN A 116 -30.62 22.64 27.38
CA ASN A 116 -30.03 21.30 27.42
C ASN A 116 -28.56 21.37 26.96
N LYS A 117 -28.29 22.15 25.93
CA LYS A 117 -26.92 22.31 25.40
C LYS A 117 -26.01 23.06 26.36
N ILE A 118 -26.50 24.10 27.02
CA ILE A 118 -25.78 24.80 28.10
C ILE A 118 -25.46 23.84 29.23
N TYR A 119 -26.45 23.05 29.67
CA TYR A 119 -26.25 22.06 30.73
C TYR A 119 -25.19 21.02 30.36
N ASP A 120 -25.25 20.46 29.14
CA ASP A 120 -24.27 19.49 28.64
C ASP A 120 -22.86 20.06 28.56
N LEU A 121 -22.71 21.34 28.17
CA LEU A 121 -21.42 22.01 28.11
C LEU A 121 -20.89 22.36 29.51
N GLU A 122 -21.77 22.76 30.44
CA GLU A 122 -21.40 23.01 31.84
C GLU A 122 -20.97 21.71 32.54
N GLU A 123 -21.64 20.56 32.26
CA GLU A 123 -21.22 19.24 32.74
C GLU A 123 -19.90 18.79 32.11
N LYS A 124 -19.71 19.05 30.83
CA LYS A 124 -18.41 18.79 30.19
C LYS A 124 -17.31 19.65 30.80
N LEU A 125 -17.55 20.95 30.99
CA LEU A 125 -16.59 21.84 31.62
C LEU A 125 -16.25 21.36 33.04
N LYS A 126 -17.25 20.97 33.84
CA LYS A 126 -17.06 20.44 35.18
C LYS A 126 -16.25 19.13 35.17
N LYS A 127 -16.57 18.20 34.25
CA LYS A 127 -15.78 16.95 34.07
C LYS A 127 -14.35 17.25 33.64
N ILE A 128 -14.16 18.22 32.79
CA ILE A 128 -12.84 18.69 32.41
C ILE A 128 -12.14 19.31 33.61
N GLU A 129 -12.76 20.24 34.30
CA GLU A 129 -12.20 20.87 35.50
C GLU A 129 -11.83 19.86 36.61
N ILE A 130 -12.60 18.77 36.74
CA ILE A 130 -12.31 17.67 37.66
C ILE A 130 -11.19 16.77 37.13
N LYS A 131 -11.18 16.39 35.84
CA LYS A 131 -10.11 15.59 35.24
C LYS A 131 -8.76 16.30 35.24
N PHE A 132 -8.75 17.62 35.05
CA PHE A 132 -7.53 18.42 34.93
C PHE A 132 -6.89 18.87 36.24
N LEU A 133 -7.50 18.62 37.36
CA LEU A 133 -6.76 18.65 38.61
C LEU A 133 -5.50 17.74 38.55
N PHE A 134 -5.42 16.83 37.59
CA PHE A 134 -4.50 15.70 37.63
C PHE A 134 -3.70 15.41 36.34
N TYR A 135 -4.08 15.95 35.19
CA TYR A 135 -3.29 15.80 33.94
C TYR A 135 -2.29 16.95 33.79
N ASP A 136 -1.18 16.80 34.45
CA ASP A 136 -0.16 17.80 34.54
C ASP A 136 1.21 17.25 34.17
N ASN A 137 2.06 18.15 33.62
CA ASN A 137 3.46 17.90 33.41
C ASN A 137 4.14 17.36 34.67
N GLY A 138 3.69 17.77 35.89
CA GLY A 138 4.20 17.24 37.14
C GLY A 138 3.92 15.75 37.37
N ILE A 139 2.74 15.25 37.01
CA ILE A 139 2.45 13.81 37.08
C ILE A 139 3.29 13.07 36.04
N LYS A 140 3.36 13.56 34.81
CA LYS A 140 4.19 12.97 33.78
C LYS A 140 5.65 12.89 34.23
N GLU A 141 6.21 13.98 34.71
CA GLU A 141 7.59 14.00 35.23
C GLU A 141 7.80 13.10 36.44
N PHE A 142 6.81 13.02 37.35
CA PHE A 142 6.86 12.13 38.49
C PHE A 142 6.81 10.66 38.05
N VAL A 143 5.88 10.28 37.19
CA VAL A 143 5.77 8.90 36.66
C VAL A 143 7.01 8.54 35.85
N LYS A 144 7.53 9.47 35.06
CA LYS A 144 8.77 9.31 34.30
C LYS A 144 9.96 8.98 35.22
N LYS A 145 10.17 9.79 36.27
CA LYS A 145 11.25 9.55 37.24
C LYS A 145 11.08 8.24 38.02
N TYR A 146 9.83 7.86 38.31
CA TYR A 146 9.51 6.58 38.91
C TYR A 146 9.84 5.41 37.99
N LEU A 147 9.42 5.47 36.71
CA LEU A 147 9.68 4.45 35.71
C LEU A 147 11.20 4.28 35.49
N LEU A 148 11.95 5.38 35.53
CA LEU A 148 13.40 5.38 35.39
C LEU A 148 14.18 4.99 36.68
N ASN A 149 13.51 4.55 37.73
CA ASN A 149 14.06 4.21 39.02
C ASN A 149 14.76 5.38 39.77
N GLU A 150 14.57 6.62 39.34
CA GLU A 150 15.06 7.80 40.07
C GLU A 150 14.30 8.04 41.38
N ILE A 151 13.07 7.55 41.43
CA ILE A 151 12.17 7.63 42.58
C ILE A 151 11.74 6.21 42.97
N SER A 152 11.89 5.86 44.22
CA SER A 152 11.34 4.60 44.75
C SER A 152 10.15 4.89 45.66
N LEU A 153 9.07 4.12 45.49
CA LEU A 153 7.86 4.23 46.32
C LEU A 153 7.74 3.02 47.21
N LYS A 154 7.65 3.28 48.53
CA LYS A 154 7.26 2.25 49.48
C LYS A 154 5.74 2.27 49.60
N ASP A 155 5.10 1.16 49.44
CA ASP A 155 3.69 0.90 49.79
C ASP A 155 2.59 1.32 48.81
N SER A 156 2.86 1.63 47.52
CA SER A 156 1.78 1.86 46.55
C SER A 156 1.66 0.71 45.53
N LYS A 157 0.64 -0.15 45.72
CA LYS A 157 0.32 -1.23 44.81
C LYS A 157 -0.07 -0.73 43.42
N GLU A 158 -0.61 0.49 43.31
CA GLU A 158 -1.04 1.06 42.04
C GLU A 158 0.17 1.50 41.19
N LEU A 159 1.18 2.05 41.81
CA LEU A 159 2.41 2.45 41.14
C LEU A 159 3.27 1.25 40.74
N GLU A 160 3.27 0.20 41.53
CA GLU A 160 3.90 -1.06 41.11
C GLU A 160 3.21 -1.67 39.88
N LYS A 161 1.85 -1.57 39.77
CA LYS A 161 1.15 -1.98 38.56
C LYS A 161 1.49 -1.10 37.35
N ILE A 162 1.71 0.19 37.53
CA ILE A 162 2.17 1.08 36.44
C ILE A 162 3.55 0.62 35.96
N LYS A 163 4.44 0.25 36.87
CA LYS A 163 5.77 -0.26 36.54
C LYS A 163 5.72 -1.61 35.82
N GLU A 164 4.83 -2.52 36.23
CA GLU A 164 4.61 -3.79 35.58
C GLU A 164 4.03 -3.55 34.14
N ASN A 165 3.02 -2.71 34.02
CA ASN A 165 2.42 -2.37 32.72
C ASN A 165 3.42 -1.66 31.78
N TYR A 166 4.31 -0.84 32.34
CA TYR A 166 5.35 -0.21 31.57
C TYR A 166 6.34 -1.25 31.03
N LYS A 167 6.72 -2.23 31.85
CA LYS A 167 7.53 -3.36 31.37
C LYS A 167 6.82 -4.18 30.31
N ASP A 168 5.52 -4.42 30.48
CA ASP A 168 4.70 -5.13 29.48
C ASP A 168 4.52 -4.32 28.20
N TYR A 169 4.32 -3.00 28.30
CA TYR A 169 4.31 -2.10 27.15
C TYR A 169 5.62 -2.17 26.39
N PHE A 170 6.74 -2.13 27.13
CA PHE A 170 8.05 -2.32 26.53
C PHE A 170 8.22 -3.68 25.88
N LYS A 171 7.83 -4.75 26.56
CA LYS A 171 7.86 -6.10 25.97
C LYS A 171 7.03 -6.18 24.71
N ASN A 172 5.85 -5.57 24.68
CA ASN A 172 5.00 -5.52 23.51
C ASN A 172 5.56 -4.62 22.40
N TYR A 173 6.15 -3.49 22.74
CA TYR A 173 6.87 -2.64 21.80
C TYR A 173 8.03 -3.38 21.15
N PHE A 174 8.79 -4.13 21.98
CA PHE A 174 9.85 -5.02 21.53
C PHE A 174 9.34 -6.36 21.01
N GLY A 175 8.12 -6.77 21.31
CA GLY A 175 7.57 -8.06 20.91
C GLY A 175 7.66 -8.29 19.40
N GLY A 176 7.42 -7.24 18.61
CA GLY A 176 7.69 -7.24 17.17
C GLY A 176 9.16 -7.45 16.80
N TYR A 177 10.10 -7.16 17.70
CA TYR A 177 11.54 -7.33 17.52
C TYR A 177 12.08 -8.65 18.12
N ILE A 178 11.39 -9.21 19.12
CA ILE A 178 11.86 -10.36 19.92
C ILE A 178 11.31 -11.68 19.36
N GLU A 179 10.20 -11.68 18.64
CA GLU A 179 9.67 -12.86 17.99
C GLU A 179 10.72 -13.47 17.06
N LYS A 180 10.98 -14.75 17.26
CA LYS A 180 11.89 -15.49 16.40
C LYS A 180 11.39 -15.40 14.98
N ASP A 181 12.27 -15.03 14.04
CA ASP A 181 11.96 -14.98 12.62
C ASP A 181 11.27 -16.26 12.10
N GLU A 182 11.46 -17.40 12.79
CA GLU A 182 10.83 -18.69 12.50
C GLU A 182 9.34 -18.74 12.85
N ASP A 183 8.91 -18.05 13.92
CA ASP A 183 7.51 -18.08 14.38
C ASP A 183 6.59 -17.17 13.51
N ARG A 184 7.15 -16.17 12.84
CA ARG A 184 6.43 -15.27 11.91
C ARG A 184 5.90 -15.96 10.67
N PHE A 185 6.50 -17.07 10.26
CA PHE A 185 6.19 -17.78 9.01
C PHE A 185 5.46 -19.10 9.20
N ASN A 186 5.25 -19.55 10.43
CA ASN A 186 4.50 -20.77 10.71
C ASN A 186 2.97 -20.64 10.52
N GLY A 187 2.54 -19.68 9.77
CA GLY A 187 1.41 -19.92 8.89
C GLY A 187 0.04 -19.69 9.44
N GLN A 188 -0.21 -18.76 10.34
CA GLN A 188 -1.61 -18.56 10.69
C GLN A 188 -2.25 -17.23 10.26
N THR A 189 -1.51 -16.16 10.00
CA THR A 189 -2.17 -14.89 9.62
C THR A 189 -1.26 -13.95 8.84
N TYR A 190 -0.91 -14.33 7.62
CA TYR A 190 -0.12 -13.50 6.72
C TYR A 190 -0.81 -12.19 6.33
N GLU A 191 -2.12 -12.17 6.36
CA GLU A 191 -2.95 -11.01 6.03
C GLU A 191 -2.71 -9.81 6.96
N ASN A 192 -2.37 -10.07 8.24
CA ASN A 192 -2.11 -9.03 9.24
C ASN A 192 -0.62 -8.75 9.47
N GLU A 193 0.31 -9.49 8.87
CA GLU A 193 1.71 -9.57 9.25
C GLU A 193 2.69 -8.83 8.33
N ILE A 194 2.26 -8.26 7.20
CA ILE A 194 3.15 -7.40 6.39
C ILE A 194 3.63 -6.20 7.22
N LYS A 195 2.82 -5.73 8.13
CA LYS A 195 3.18 -4.74 9.15
C LYS A 195 4.40 -5.16 9.97
N ASP A 196 4.49 -6.43 10.36
CA ASP A 196 5.54 -6.96 11.22
C ASP A 196 6.79 -7.41 10.43
N ILE A 197 6.69 -7.59 9.11
CA ILE A 197 7.85 -7.84 8.23
C ILE A 197 8.88 -6.70 8.33
N ASN A 198 8.45 -5.49 8.63
CA ASN A 198 9.31 -4.32 8.76
C ASN A 198 9.94 -4.18 10.15
N LYS A 199 9.70 -5.11 11.08
CA LYS A 199 10.29 -5.12 12.42
C LYS A 199 11.04 -6.42 12.66
N GLY A 200 12.15 -6.36 13.40
CA GLY A 200 12.90 -7.56 13.80
C GLY A 200 14.37 -7.32 14.00
N SER A 201 15.16 -8.36 13.87
CA SER A 201 16.58 -8.38 14.24
C SER A 201 17.45 -7.39 13.45
N TRP A 202 17.09 -7.03 12.22
CA TRP A 202 17.78 -6.00 11.45
C TRP A 202 17.52 -4.60 12.02
N ASP A 203 16.28 -4.31 12.40
CA ASP A 203 15.89 -3.02 12.95
C ASP A 203 16.52 -2.81 14.32
N ILE A 204 16.57 -3.86 15.16
CA ILE A 204 17.30 -3.82 16.42
C ILE A 204 18.79 -3.52 16.19
N PHE A 205 19.39 -4.13 15.16
CA PHE A 205 20.79 -3.88 14.84
C PHE A 205 21.02 -2.44 14.40
N ASP A 206 20.12 -1.88 13.61
CA ASP A 206 20.20 -0.50 13.12
C ASP A 206 20.03 0.54 14.23
N ASP A 207 19.27 0.20 15.29
CA ASP A 207 18.98 1.05 16.44
C ASP A 207 20.03 0.92 17.56
N LEU A 208 21.05 0.06 17.41
CA LEU A 208 22.15 -0.02 18.36
C LEU A 208 23.07 1.21 18.27
N ASP A 209 23.37 1.80 19.42
CA ASP A 209 24.41 2.83 19.52
C ASP A 209 25.83 2.26 19.38
N GLY A 210 26.83 3.14 19.38
CA GLY A 210 28.23 2.74 19.27
C GLY A 210 28.75 1.88 20.47
N GLU A 211 28.00 1.83 21.56
CA GLU A 211 28.28 1.05 22.75
C GLU A 211 27.52 -0.30 22.79
N GLY A 212 26.58 -0.49 21.84
CA GLY A 212 25.73 -1.67 21.71
C GLY A 212 24.48 -1.61 22.58
N ASN A 213 24.04 -0.42 22.97
CA ASN A 213 22.74 -0.22 23.60
C ASN A 213 21.69 0.00 22.53
N LEU A 214 20.47 -0.49 22.76
CA LEU A 214 19.33 -0.22 21.88
C LEU A 214 18.71 1.12 22.25
N CYS A 215 18.70 2.05 21.31
CA CYS A 215 18.19 3.41 21.50
C CYS A 215 16.84 3.57 20.81
N ILE A 216 15.78 3.86 21.56
CA ILE A 216 14.40 3.97 21.08
C ILE A 216 13.87 5.38 21.32
N GLY A 217 13.16 5.90 20.30
CA GLY A 217 12.58 7.22 20.32
C GLY A 217 13.53 8.30 19.81
N GLU A 218 13.01 9.53 19.71
CA GLU A 218 13.73 10.67 19.19
C GLU A 218 14.44 11.44 20.33
N GLY A 219 15.60 11.98 20.04
CA GLY A 219 16.35 12.86 20.94
C GLY A 219 17.85 12.62 20.92
N LYS A 220 18.62 13.48 21.57
CA LYS A 220 20.06 13.33 21.71
C LYS A 220 20.48 12.71 23.05
N ASN A 221 19.57 12.70 23.99
CA ASN A 221 19.78 12.17 25.33
C ASN A 221 18.89 10.94 25.51
N TYR A 222 19.52 9.81 25.74
CA TYR A 222 18.84 8.57 26.06
C TYR A 222 19.02 8.23 27.53
N GLU A 223 17.93 7.87 28.20
CA GLU A 223 17.98 7.29 29.52
C GLU A 223 18.08 5.76 29.40
N ILE A 224 19.06 5.15 29.97
CA ILE A 224 19.36 3.73 29.78
C ILE A 224 18.70 2.91 30.89
N ILE A 225 17.83 1.97 30.48
CA ILE A 225 17.29 0.93 31.35
C ILE A 225 17.87 -0.43 30.96
N GLU A 226 18.10 -1.27 31.98
CA GLU A 226 18.52 -2.66 31.76
C GLU A 226 17.27 -3.53 31.60
N ILE A 227 17.19 -4.24 30.45
CA ILE A 227 16.18 -5.27 30.21
C ILE A 227 16.85 -6.61 30.37
N GLU A 228 16.31 -7.47 31.26
CA GLU A 228 16.84 -8.79 31.52
C GLU A 228 16.57 -9.81 30.41
N ASP A 229 15.69 -9.48 29.46
CA ASP A 229 15.33 -10.35 28.33
C ASP A 229 16.45 -10.37 27.28
N GLU A 230 16.70 -11.55 26.71
CA GLU A 230 17.64 -11.70 25.61
C GLU A 230 17.02 -11.14 24.30
N ILE A 231 17.69 -10.15 23.73
CA ILE A 231 17.28 -9.51 22.46
C ILE A 231 18.26 -9.93 21.37
N TYR A 232 17.73 -10.30 20.21
CA TYR A 232 18.51 -10.73 19.05
C TYR A 232 18.68 -9.58 18.08
N ALA A 233 19.91 -9.16 17.83
CA ALA A 233 20.27 -8.22 16.79
C ALA A 233 21.06 -8.96 15.70
N ARG A 234 20.71 -8.73 14.42
CA ARG A 234 21.40 -9.32 13.29
C ARG A 234 21.91 -8.26 12.34
N ASN A 235 23.17 -8.29 12.01
CA ASN A 235 23.73 -7.38 11.03
C ASN A 235 23.22 -7.74 9.64
N PRO A 236 22.42 -6.84 8.98
CA PRO A 236 21.80 -7.14 7.69
C PRO A 236 22.80 -7.35 6.55
N LYS A 237 24.05 -6.90 6.70
CA LYS A 237 25.09 -7.14 5.68
C LYS A 237 25.36 -8.61 5.42
N TYR A 238 25.13 -9.48 6.41
CA TYR A 238 25.31 -10.92 6.25
C TYR A 238 24.19 -11.57 5.42
N ASP A 239 23.12 -10.87 5.18
CA ASP A 239 21.97 -11.36 4.42
C ASP A 239 21.94 -10.85 2.98
N ILE A 240 22.99 -10.12 2.54
CA ILE A 240 23.14 -9.71 1.16
C ILE A 240 23.38 -10.94 0.28
N VAL A 241 22.52 -11.13 -0.70
CA VAL A 241 22.64 -12.21 -1.69
C VAL A 241 23.65 -11.80 -2.75
N GLU A 242 24.89 -12.32 -2.66
CA GLU A 242 26.01 -11.87 -3.46
C GLU A 242 25.85 -12.00 -4.98
N SER A 243 25.14 -13.04 -5.43
CA SER A 243 24.87 -13.30 -6.86
C SER A 243 23.36 -13.38 -7.12
N GLY A 244 22.58 -12.59 -6.35
CA GLY A 244 21.13 -12.56 -6.46
C GLY A 244 20.64 -11.47 -7.39
N VAL A 245 19.63 -11.78 -8.19
CA VAL A 245 18.93 -10.81 -9.03
C VAL A 245 17.42 -10.98 -8.91
N VAL A 246 16.69 -9.90 -9.10
CA VAL A 246 15.23 -9.92 -9.13
C VAL A 246 14.73 -9.40 -10.47
N GLY A 247 13.90 -10.17 -11.14
CA GLY A 247 13.17 -9.76 -12.33
C GLY A 247 11.77 -9.33 -11.95
N ILE A 248 11.31 -8.20 -12.49
CA ILE A 248 10.00 -7.64 -12.26
C ILE A 248 9.34 -7.33 -13.61
N ASP A 249 8.24 -8.00 -13.88
CA ASP A 249 7.35 -7.66 -14.97
C ASP A 249 6.15 -6.87 -14.41
N PHE A 250 6.24 -5.55 -14.50
CA PHE A 250 5.21 -4.64 -14.03
C PHE A 250 4.08 -4.54 -15.06
N GLY A 251 3.10 -5.43 -14.96
CA GLY A 251 1.99 -5.53 -15.89
C GLY A 251 0.80 -4.60 -15.56
N THR A 252 -0.12 -4.45 -16.51
CA THR A 252 -1.32 -3.62 -16.35
C THR A 252 -2.32 -4.22 -15.37
N LYS A 253 -2.54 -5.53 -15.47
CA LYS A 253 -3.48 -6.28 -14.61
C LYS A 253 -2.75 -6.95 -13.44
N SER A 254 -1.59 -7.50 -13.71
CA SER A 254 -0.79 -8.22 -12.74
C SER A 254 0.69 -7.94 -12.90
N THR A 255 1.40 -8.00 -11.80
CA THR A 255 2.87 -7.88 -11.72
C THR A 255 3.46 -9.24 -11.38
N VAL A 256 4.44 -9.70 -12.15
CA VAL A 256 5.18 -10.92 -11.86
C VAL A 256 6.55 -10.57 -11.33
N VAL A 257 6.91 -11.15 -10.19
CA VAL A 257 8.19 -10.93 -9.52
C VAL A 257 8.89 -12.26 -9.34
N VAL A 258 10.16 -12.34 -9.76
CA VAL A 258 10.95 -13.56 -9.69
C VAL A 258 12.33 -13.24 -9.13
N SER A 259 12.75 -13.93 -8.08
CA SER A 259 14.12 -13.87 -7.60
C SER A 259 14.94 -15.04 -8.13
N TYR A 260 16.21 -14.78 -8.37
CA TYR A 260 17.22 -15.78 -8.73
C TYR A 260 18.37 -15.68 -7.74
N ARG A 261 18.80 -16.83 -7.22
CA ARG A 261 20.01 -16.94 -6.36
C ARG A 261 20.94 -17.99 -6.99
N ASP A 262 22.21 -17.64 -7.07
CA ASP A 262 23.27 -18.59 -7.39
C ASP A 262 23.90 -19.04 -6.06
N ASP A 263 23.41 -20.14 -5.52
CA ASP A 263 24.02 -20.72 -4.33
C ASP A 263 25.27 -21.47 -4.77
N ASN A 264 26.43 -20.86 -4.62
CA ASN A 264 27.79 -21.37 -4.96
C ASN A 264 28.18 -22.71 -4.30
N ALA A 265 27.25 -23.44 -3.72
CA ALA A 265 27.43 -24.75 -3.13
C ALA A 265 27.18 -25.89 -4.14
N GLY A 266 27.94 -25.91 -5.24
CA GLY A 266 28.11 -27.09 -6.11
C GLY A 266 26.94 -27.38 -7.07
N ILE A 267 27.29 -27.45 -8.37
CA ILE A 267 26.58 -28.09 -9.48
C ILE A 267 25.05 -28.28 -9.28
N ASN A 268 24.25 -27.39 -9.86
CA ASN A 268 22.79 -27.41 -9.98
C ASN A 268 21.91 -26.82 -8.85
N ASN A 269 22.39 -25.90 -8.05
CA ASN A 269 21.54 -25.27 -7.03
C ASN A 269 21.16 -23.79 -7.34
N SER A 270 21.15 -23.37 -8.59
CA SER A 270 20.53 -22.11 -8.97
C SER A 270 19.01 -22.20 -8.73
N LYS A 271 18.49 -21.36 -7.85
CA LYS A 271 17.07 -21.39 -7.49
C LYS A 271 16.37 -20.14 -8.02
N THR A 272 15.46 -20.34 -8.96
CA THR A 272 14.53 -19.34 -9.42
C THR A 272 13.22 -19.49 -8.63
N LEU A 273 12.81 -18.43 -7.91
CA LEU A 273 11.61 -18.44 -7.09
C LEU A 273 10.68 -17.31 -7.52
N PRO A 274 9.45 -17.64 -7.94
CA PRO A 274 8.41 -16.62 -8.09
C PRO A 274 8.02 -16.08 -6.71
N ILE A 275 7.73 -14.80 -6.64
CA ILE A 275 7.45 -14.09 -5.40
C ILE A 275 6.04 -13.57 -5.41
N ARG A 276 5.33 -13.84 -4.34
CA ARG A 276 4.04 -13.29 -4.03
C ARG A 276 4.24 -12.06 -3.14
N ILE A 277 3.64 -10.93 -3.48
CA ILE A 277 3.82 -9.68 -2.74
C ILE A 277 2.80 -9.48 -1.63
N SER A 278 1.68 -10.20 -1.67
CA SER A 278 0.65 -10.18 -0.63
C SER A 278 -0.15 -11.49 -0.60
N GLY A 279 -0.98 -11.72 0.43
CA GLY A 279 -1.81 -12.89 0.61
C GLY A 279 -1.15 -14.09 1.29
N ASN A 280 -1.90 -15.16 1.53
CA ASN A 280 -1.45 -16.32 2.28
C ASN A 280 -0.34 -17.10 1.54
N LEU A 281 0.82 -17.23 2.19
CA LEU A 281 1.99 -17.97 1.65
C LEU A 281 1.76 -19.48 1.51
N ASN A 282 0.84 -20.04 2.28
CA ASN A 282 0.60 -21.47 2.28
C ASN A 282 -0.17 -21.97 1.05
N ASP A 283 -0.68 -21.06 0.23
CA ASP A 283 -1.42 -21.36 -1.01
C ASP A 283 -0.48 -21.47 -2.23
N ILE A 284 0.69 -22.10 -2.03
CA ILE A 284 1.81 -22.14 -2.98
C ILE A 284 1.51 -22.99 -4.22
N GLU A 285 0.48 -23.84 -4.21
CA GLU A 285 0.30 -24.87 -5.24
C GLU A 285 -0.32 -24.38 -6.56
N ARG A 286 -0.81 -23.13 -6.64
CA ARG A 286 -1.44 -22.61 -7.87
C ARG A 286 -0.56 -21.56 -8.55
N THR A 287 -0.26 -21.76 -9.83
CA THR A 287 0.52 -20.80 -10.65
C THR A 287 -0.12 -19.43 -10.72
N GLU A 288 -1.45 -19.33 -10.62
CA GLU A 288 -2.23 -18.10 -10.54
C GLU A 288 -1.87 -17.24 -9.32
N ASN A 289 -1.37 -17.85 -8.26
CA ASN A 289 -1.01 -17.18 -7.02
C ASN A 289 0.26 -16.30 -7.11
N TYR A 290 1.00 -16.40 -8.21
CA TYR A 290 2.19 -15.58 -8.47
C TYR A 290 1.93 -14.42 -9.44
N GLU A 291 0.71 -14.32 -9.96
CA GLU A 291 0.24 -13.15 -10.69
C GLU A 291 -0.28 -12.13 -9.68
N ASN A 292 0.62 -11.30 -9.14
CA ASN A 292 0.26 -10.29 -8.16
C ASN A 292 -0.58 -9.20 -8.82
N ALA A 293 -1.80 -9.00 -8.40
CA ALA A 293 -2.68 -7.97 -8.96
C ALA A 293 -2.04 -6.57 -8.82
N THR A 294 -2.05 -5.79 -9.90
CA THR A 294 -1.48 -4.44 -9.91
C THR A 294 -2.53 -3.43 -9.40
N ILE A 295 -2.86 -3.55 -8.12
CA ILE A 295 -3.94 -2.80 -7.45
C ILE A 295 -3.41 -2.27 -6.11
N ILE A 296 -3.87 -1.07 -5.75
CA ILE A 296 -3.69 -0.48 -4.42
C ILE A 296 -5.06 -0.12 -3.87
N HIS A 297 -5.28 -0.39 -2.60
CA HIS A 297 -6.42 0.04 -1.80
C HIS A 297 -5.93 0.99 -0.70
N PHE A 298 -6.65 2.09 -0.48
CA PHE A 298 -6.31 3.14 0.47
C PHE A 298 -7.33 3.18 1.59
N SER A 299 -6.93 2.76 2.79
CA SER A 299 -7.77 2.84 3.99
C SER A 299 -7.48 4.13 4.77
N ASP A 300 -6.22 4.41 5.09
CA ASP A 300 -5.77 5.65 5.75
C ASP A 300 -4.47 6.14 5.09
N LEU A 301 -4.63 7.02 4.09
CA LEU A 301 -3.48 7.50 3.32
C LEU A 301 -2.62 8.48 4.12
N GLU A 302 -3.21 9.28 5.00
CA GLU A 302 -2.49 10.30 5.77
C GLU A 302 -1.55 9.65 6.79
N SER A 303 -2.07 8.72 7.61
CA SER A 303 -1.28 7.92 8.56
C SER A 303 -0.14 7.16 7.87
N PHE A 304 -0.44 6.53 6.73
CA PHE A 304 0.60 5.83 5.97
C PHE A 304 1.73 6.77 5.53
N ILE A 305 1.41 7.95 4.97
CA ILE A 305 2.41 8.91 4.48
C ILE A 305 3.27 9.43 5.64
N GLU A 306 2.66 9.72 6.79
CA GLU A 306 3.39 10.15 7.98
C GLU A 306 4.42 9.10 8.40
N GLU A 307 4.00 7.86 8.60
CA GLU A 307 4.89 6.77 8.99
C GLU A 307 5.95 6.44 7.94
N TYR A 308 5.57 6.43 6.65
CA TYR A 308 6.48 6.18 5.55
C TYR A 308 7.64 7.18 5.49
N ASN A 309 7.39 8.42 5.89
CA ASN A 309 8.39 9.49 5.85
C ASN A 309 9.30 9.56 7.08
N LEU A 310 8.96 8.91 8.19
CA LEU A 310 9.74 8.96 9.43
C LEU A 310 11.12 8.32 9.31
N SER A 311 11.30 7.30 8.48
CA SER A 311 12.59 6.61 8.32
C SER A 311 13.06 6.58 6.87
N LYS A 312 14.37 6.59 6.65
CA LYS A 312 14.96 6.41 5.31
C LYS A 312 14.74 4.99 4.79
N GLY A 313 14.86 4.00 5.64
CA GLY A 313 14.66 2.60 5.33
C GLY A 313 13.80 1.90 6.37
N ARG A 314 13.06 0.89 5.97
CA ARG A 314 12.18 0.06 6.80
C ARG A 314 11.26 0.89 7.72
N PRO A 315 10.46 1.83 7.17
CA PRO A 315 9.50 2.58 7.97
C PRO A 315 8.49 1.62 8.61
N HIS A 316 7.94 1.99 9.76
CA HIS A 316 6.97 1.20 10.50
C HIS A 316 5.54 1.40 10.00
N THR A 317 5.33 1.27 8.69
CA THR A 317 4.01 1.40 8.07
C THR A 317 3.08 0.25 8.46
N HIS A 318 1.79 0.55 8.51
CA HIS A 318 0.74 -0.44 8.78
C HIS A 318 0.11 -0.92 7.47
N TYR A 319 0.05 -2.24 7.31
CA TYR A 319 -0.55 -2.80 6.09
C TYR A 319 -2.05 -2.55 5.98
N CYS A 320 -2.72 -2.32 7.11
CA CYS A 320 -4.13 -1.91 7.09
C CYS A 320 -4.37 -0.52 6.53
N ASP A 321 -3.37 0.37 6.52
CA ASP A 321 -3.53 1.74 6.01
C ASP A 321 -3.50 1.78 4.49
N ILE A 322 -2.63 0.96 3.87
CA ILE A 322 -2.60 0.72 2.42
C ILE A 322 -2.40 -0.77 2.17
N GLN A 323 -3.31 -1.35 1.40
CA GLN A 323 -3.22 -2.73 0.94
C GLN A 323 -2.86 -2.77 -0.54
N VAL A 324 -2.14 -3.83 -0.95
CA VAL A 324 -1.73 -4.01 -2.34
C VAL A 324 -2.04 -5.40 -2.83
N SER A 325 -2.12 -5.55 -4.15
CA SER A 325 -2.21 -6.84 -4.81
C SER A 325 -3.44 -7.66 -4.40
N LEU A 326 -3.26 -8.87 -3.91
CA LEU A 326 -4.35 -9.81 -3.65
C LEU A 326 -5.30 -9.33 -2.54
N GLU A 327 -4.80 -8.71 -1.47
CA GLU A 327 -5.64 -8.15 -0.41
C GLU A 327 -6.49 -7.01 -0.95
N ALA A 328 -5.88 -6.09 -1.71
CA ALA A 328 -6.61 -5.02 -2.37
C ALA A 328 -7.65 -5.57 -3.38
N GLU A 329 -7.32 -6.66 -4.08
CA GLU A 329 -8.27 -7.34 -4.98
C GLU A 329 -9.41 -8.00 -4.21
N ASN A 330 -9.15 -8.57 -3.03
CA ASN A 330 -10.17 -9.16 -2.18
C ASN A 330 -11.11 -8.11 -1.63
N GLU A 331 -10.58 -6.95 -1.18
CA GLU A 331 -11.43 -5.82 -0.77
C GLU A 331 -12.28 -5.31 -1.94
N LEU A 332 -11.73 -5.21 -3.14
CA LEU A 332 -12.46 -4.82 -4.34
C LEU A 332 -13.63 -5.76 -4.66
N LYS A 333 -13.51 -7.06 -4.31
CA LYS A 333 -14.55 -8.08 -4.51
C LYS A 333 -15.61 -8.07 -3.40
N ARG A 334 -15.36 -7.43 -2.26
CA ARG A 334 -16.35 -7.25 -1.19
C ARG A 334 -17.40 -6.24 -1.66
N ASN A 335 -18.57 -6.71 -2.05
CA ASN A 335 -19.72 -5.86 -2.39
C ASN A 335 -20.44 -5.46 -1.08
N THR A 336 -19.95 -4.46 -0.39
CA THR A 336 -20.59 -3.87 0.79
C THR A 336 -21.42 -2.65 0.41
N GLU A 337 -22.40 -2.27 1.24
CA GLU A 337 -23.21 -1.07 0.99
C GLU A 337 -22.37 0.22 1.03
N ASP A 338 -21.24 0.21 1.71
CA ASP A 338 -20.33 1.35 1.91
C ASP A 338 -19.15 1.37 0.89
N PHE A 339 -19.19 0.53 -0.15
CA PHE A 339 -18.12 0.40 -1.12
C PHE A 339 -17.93 1.68 -1.96
N ASP A 340 -16.73 2.26 -1.96
CA ASP A 340 -16.34 3.36 -2.85
C ASP A 340 -15.15 2.96 -3.74
N ILE A 341 -15.35 2.92 -5.04
CA ILE A 341 -14.30 2.59 -6.01
C ILE A 341 -13.13 3.60 -5.98
N ASN A 342 -13.34 4.80 -5.45
CA ASN A 342 -12.29 5.81 -5.33
C ASN A 342 -11.25 5.46 -4.26
N GLU A 343 -11.53 4.48 -3.40
CA GLU A 343 -10.57 3.92 -2.45
C GLU A 343 -9.50 3.06 -3.14
N PHE A 344 -9.65 2.81 -4.44
CA PHE A 344 -8.78 1.93 -5.20
C PHE A 344 -8.06 2.63 -6.35
N MET A 345 -6.83 2.20 -6.61
CA MET A 345 -6.11 2.52 -7.84
C MET A 345 -5.86 1.23 -8.62
N LEU A 346 -6.59 1.06 -9.72
CA LEU A 346 -6.64 -0.18 -10.53
C LEU A 346 -5.88 -0.07 -11.85
N ASP A 347 -5.40 1.12 -12.20
CA ASP A 347 -4.81 1.45 -13.50
C ASP A 347 -3.41 2.07 -13.37
N LEU A 348 -2.61 1.61 -12.40
CA LEU A 348 -1.28 2.14 -12.09
C LEU A 348 -0.39 2.30 -13.33
N LYS A 349 -0.23 1.24 -14.10
CA LYS A 349 0.62 1.23 -15.31
C LYS A 349 0.06 2.12 -16.43
N GLN A 350 -1.26 2.14 -16.60
CA GLN A 350 -1.93 2.98 -17.61
C GLN A 350 -1.88 4.46 -17.20
N TRP A 351 -2.07 4.75 -15.92
CA TRP A 351 -1.91 6.11 -15.39
C TRP A 351 -0.48 6.62 -15.60
N ALA A 352 0.53 5.78 -15.35
CA ALA A 352 1.93 6.13 -15.58
C ALA A 352 2.21 6.50 -17.05
N SER A 353 1.54 5.86 -17.99
CA SER A 353 1.70 6.12 -19.43
C SER A 353 0.84 7.28 -19.96
N SER A 354 -0.10 7.78 -19.15
CA SER A 354 -1.04 8.84 -19.54
C SER A 354 -0.46 10.20 -19.20
N LYS A 355 -0.36 11.09 -20.19
CA LYS A 355 0.13 12.46 -19.98
C LYS A 355 -0.91 13.27 -19.20
N ASN A 356 -0.49 13.92 -18.12
CA ASN A 356 -1.27 14.90 -17.34
C ASN A 356 -2.59 14.40 -16.73
N LYS A 357 -2.79 13.09 -16.60
CA LYS A 357 -4.00 12.53 -16.00
C LYS A 357 -3.88 12.58 -14.47
N LYS A 358 -4.55 13.55 -13.84
CA LYS A 358 -4.70 13.59 -12.38
C LYS A 358 -5.60 12.45 -11.92
N LYS A 359 -5.32 11.91 -10.73
CA LYS A 359 -6.17 10.94 -10.05
C LYS A 359 -6.75 11.54 -8.79
N LYS A 360 -8.00 11.19 -8.50
CA LYS A 360 -8.66 11.49 -7.22
C LYS A 360 -8.84 10.18 -6.49
N ILE A 361 -8.36 10.14 -5.27
CA ILE A 361 -8.48 9.01 -4.36
C ILE A 361 -9.26 9.51 -3.16
N ARG A 362 -10.21 8.73 -2.69
CA ARG A 362 -10.85 8.91 -1.40
C ARG A 362 -10.48 7.68 -0.57
N ASP A 363 -9.89 7.89 0.60
CA ASP A 363 -9.63 6.80 1.53
C ASP A 363 -10.91 6.39 2.30
N GLU A 364 -10.86 5.26 3.03
CA GLU A 364 -11.99 4.80 3.84
C GLU A 364 -12.36 5.78 4.95
N GLU A 365 -11.41 6.61 5.43
CA GLU A 365 -11.67 7.69 6.37
C GLU A 365 -12.45 8.86 5.73
N GLY A 366 -12.64 8.85 4.41
CA GLY A 366 -13.45 9.79 3.66
C GLY A 366 -12.69 11.03 3.16
N PHE A 367 -11.36 11.11 3.37
CA PHE A 367 -10.54 12.20 2.88
C PHE A 367 -10.30 12.09 1.37
N LEU A 368 -10.40 13.23 0.69
CA LEU A 368 -10.21 13.30 -0.76
C LEU A 368 -8.80 13.79 -1.10
N HIS A 369 -8.01 12.92 -1.69
CA HIS A 369 -6.66 13.22 -2.15
C HIS A 369 -6.63 13.40 -3.67
N THR A 370 -5.88 14.39 -4.15
CA THR A 370 -5.68 14.59 -5.59
C THR A 370 -4.21 14.39 -5.92
N ILE A 371 -3.93 13.35 -6.70
CA ILE A 371 -2.59 13.04 -7.18
C ILE A 371 -2.39 13.70 -8.54
N SER A 372 -1.27 14.39 -8.71
CA SER A 372 -0.86 15.00 -9.99
C SER A 372 -0.67 13.95 -11.08
N GLY A 373 -0.59 14.36 -12.35
CA GLY A 373 -0.19 13.44 -13.43
C GLY A 373 1.19 12.83 -13.13
N TYR A 374 1.39 11.58 -13.50
CA TYR A 374 2.59 10.84 -13.10
C TYR A 374 3.91 11.54 -13.45
N LEU A 375 4.00 12.10 -14.65
CA LEU A 375 5.21 12.83 -15.06
C LEU A 375 5.33 14.21 -14.42
N ASP A 376 4.24 14.75 -13.87
CA ASP A 376 4.19 16.03 -13.18
C ASP A 376 4.44 15.94 -11.67
N LEU A 377 4.50 14.72 -11.10
CA LEU A 377 4.79 14.50 -9.69
C LEU A 377 6.13 15.12 -9.30
N LYS A 378 6.12 15.97 -8.30
CA LYS A 378 7.31 16.59 -7.73
C LYS A 378 7.99 15.65 -6.73
N GLU A 379 9.22 15.97 -6.39
CA GLU A 379 9.91 15.26 -5.34
C GLU A 379 9.21 15.45 -3.98
N GLY A 380 8.97 14.34 -3.28
CA GLY A 380 8.23 14.33 -2.01
C GLY A 380 6.71 14.27 -2.15
N GLU A 381 6.13 14.38 -3.35
CA GLU A 381 4.70 14.09 -3.55
C GLU A 381 4.47 12.57 -3.53
N PHE A 382 3.28 12.20 -3.08
CA PHE A 382 2.87 10.79 -3.00
C PHE A 382 2.87 10.12 -4.39
N ASP A 383 3.64 9.06 -4.51
CA ASP A 383 3.78 8.27 -5.75
C ASP A 383 3.26 6.84 -5.52
N PRO A 384 2.07 6.49 -6.00
CA PRO A 384 1.50 5.15 -5.85
C PRO A 384 2.39 4.03 -6.41
N ILE A 385 3.16 4.29 -7.46
CA ILE A 385 4.08 3.30 -8.04
C ILE A 385 5.27 3.06 -7.10
N GLU A 386 5.78 4.11 -6.44
CA GLU A 386 6.80 3.98 -5.41
C GLU A 386 6.29 3.11 -4.25
N ILE A 387 5.05 3.33 -3.81
CA ILE A 387 4.46 2.53 -2.73
C ILE A 387 4.25 1.07 -3.14
N TYR A 388 3.75 0.81 -4.35
CA TYR A 388 3.63 -0.55 -4.85
C TYR A 388 5.00 -1.26 -4.91
N ALA A 389 6.04 -0.54 -5.36
CA ALA A 389 7.40 -1.04 -5.37
C ALA A 389 8.00 -1.24 -3.95
N TYR A 390 7.61 -0.42 -2.98
CA TYR A 390 7.98 -0.58 -1.57
C TYR A 390 7.48 -1.92 -1.01
N TYR A 391 6.22 -2.28 -1.26
CA TYR A 391 5.69 -3.57 -0.82
C TYR A 391 6.38 -4.76 -1.53
N ILE A 392 6.71 -4.62 -2.81
CA ILE A 392 7.55 -5.61 -3.51
C ILE A 392 8.90 -5.74 -2.79
N GLY A 393 9.53 -4.61 -2.48
CA GLY A 393 10.80 -4.56 -1.77
C GLY A 393 10.73 -5.21 -0.39
N CYS A 394 9.72 -4.89 0.42
CA CYS A 394 9.51 -5.50 1.74
C CYS A 394 9.36 -7.02 1.67
N ARG A 395 8.75 -7.51 0.59
CA ARG A 395 8.58 -8.94 0.38
C ARG A 395 9.86 -9.66 -0.02
N ILE A 396 10.69 -9.00 -0.82
CA ILE A 396 11.96 -9.56 -1.32
C ILE A 396 13.05 -9.45 -0.27
N ASN A 397 13.20 -8.26 0.32
CA ASN A 397 14.18 -7.97 1.36
C ASN A 397 13.57 -8.30 2.73
N ASN A 398 13.66 -9.56 3.10
CA ASN A 398 12.91 -10.10 4.22
C ASN A 398 13.85 -10.79 5.22
N MET A 399 13.73 -10.42 6.50
CA MET A 399 14.53 -11.00 7.58
C MET A 399 14.32 -12.49 7.74
N ALA A 400 13.09 -12.97 7.58
CA ALA A 400 12.79 -14.39 7.76
C ALA A 400 13.41 -15.28 6.67
N GLN A 401 13.65 -14.71 5.49
CA GLN A 401 14.36 -15.40 4.41
C GLN A 401 15.86 -15.10 4.43
N TYR A 402 16.33 -14.27 5.36
CA TYR A 402 17.72 -13.82 5.44
C TYR A 402 18.24 -13.35 4.09
N SER A 403 17.47 -12.49 3.42
CA SER A 403 17.79 -12.08 2.05
C SER A 403 17.62 -10.61 1.79
N ILE A 404 18.69 -10.01 1.28
CA ILE A 404 18.71 -8.65 0.74
C ILE A 404 19.24 -8.74 -0.68
N PHE A 405 18.43 -8.30 -1.64
CA PHE A 405 18.83 -8.21 -3.04
C PHE A 405 19.20 -6.78 -3.39
N LEU A 406 20.25 -6.63 -4.21
CA LEU A 406 20.76 -5.34 -4.63
C LEU A 406 20.57 -5.07 -6.13
N GLU A 407 20.16 -6.07 -6.91
CA GLU A 407 20.03 -5.96 -8.35
C GLU A 407 18.62 -6.32 -8.82
N TYR A 408 17.95 -5.35 -9.46
CA TYR A 408 16.57 -5.44 -9.94
C TYR A 408 16.49 -5.09 -11.41
N TYR A 409 15.81 -5.91 -12.18
CA TYR A 409 15.61 -5.75 -13.61
C TYR A 409 14.12 -5.68 -13.92
N LEU A 410 13.67 -4.56 -14.50
CA LEU A 410 12.29 -4.37 -14.92
C LEU A 410 12.16 -4.58 -16.43
N SER A 411 11.11 -5.28 -16.85
CA SER A 411 10.65 -5.30 -18.23
C SER A 411 9.66 -4.17 -18.50
N PHE A 412 9.64 -3.72 -19.76
CA PHE A 412 8.71 -2.69 -20.21
C PHE A 412 8.17 -3.02 -21.60
N PRO A 413 6.93 -2.56 -21.89
CA PRO A 413 6.43 -2.54 -23.26
C PRO A 413 7.36 -1.75 -24.18
N VAL A 414 7.49 -2.22 -25.40
CA VAL A 414 8.32 -1.54 -26.42
C VAL A 414 7.78 -0.14 -26.70
N THR A 415 6.47 0.00 -26.67
CA THR A 415 5.71 1.23 -27.00
C THR A 415 5.88 2.36 -25.99
N TYR A 416 6.47 2.11 -24.79
CA TYR A 416 6.64 3.13 -23.76
C TYR A 416 7.73 4.14 -24.11
N GLU A 417 7.40 5.44 -23.94
CA GLU A 417 8.35 6.54 -24.09
C GLU A 417 9.48 6.43 -23.05
N LEU A 418 10.69 6.83 -23.41
CA LEU A 418 11.87 6.74 -22.53
C LEU A 418 11.69 7.49 -21.21
N GLU A 419 11.00 8.63 -21.25
CA GLU A 419 10.71 9.43 -20.06
C GLU A 419 9.86 8.66 -19.04
N VAL A 420 8.81 7.99 -19.51
CA VAL A 420 7.93 7.14 -18.68
C VAL A 420 8.73 5.97 -18.09
N LYS A 421 9.54 5.27 -18.92
CA LYS A 421 10.39 4.16 -18.46
C LYS A 421 11.34 4.61 -17.35
N ASN A 422 12.03 5.74 -17.54
CA ASN A 422 12.96 6.27 -16.55
C ASN A 422 12.25 6.69 -15.26
N ARG A 423 11.05 7.26 -15.36
CA ARG A 423 10.26 7.65 -14.19
C ARG A 423 9.82 6.43 -13.39
N ILE A 424 9.32 5.38 -14.04
CA ILE A 424 8.93 4.13 -13.38
C ILE A 424 10.15 3.47 -12.72
N LEU A 425 11.29 3.41 -13.40
CA LEU A 425 12.52 2.89 -12.78
C LEU A 425 12.91 3.66 -11.52
N ASN A 426 12.75 4.99 -11.54
CA ASN A 426 13.06 5.82 -10.38
C ASN A 426 12.06 5.58 -9.22
N SER A 427 10.76 5.46 -9.51
CA SER A 427 9.75 5.12 -8.50
C SER A 427 10.02 3.74 -7.88
N PHE A 428 10.30 2.73 -8.71
CA PHE A 428 10.71 1.42 -8.22
C PHE A 428 11.99 1.46 -7.40
N ARG A 429 12.99 2.24 -7.85
CA ARG A 429 14.23 2.40 -7.10
C ARG A 429 13.97 2.98 -5.71
N LYS A 430 13.18 4.04 -5.61
CA LYS A 430 12.85 4.69 -4.34
C LYS A 430 12.08 3.73 -3.41
N GLY A 431 11.02 3.10 -3.92
CA GLY A 431 10.22 2.17 -3.15
C GLY A 431 11.01 0.96 -2.64
N ILE A 432 11.82 0.33 -3.50
CA ILE A 432 12.66 -0.81 -3.09
C ILE A 432 13.72 -0.37 -2.08
N MET A 433 14.33 0.81 -2.25
CA MET A 433 15.28 1.35 -1.27
C MET A 433 14.66 1.50 0.12
N LYS A 434 13.40 1.91 0.21
CA LYS A 434 12.67 2.02 1.47
C LYS A 434 12.54 0.69 2.22
N SER A 435 12.63 -0.46 1.55
CA SER A 435 12.62 -1.77 2.19
C SER A 435 13.96 -2.19 2.80
N LEU A 436 15.03 -1.47 2.49
CA LEU A 436 16.38 -1.80 2.98
C LEU A 436 16.63 -1.24 4.37
N PRO A 437 17.39 -1.97 5.23
CA PRO A 437 17.85 -1.47 6.52
C PRO A 437 18.71 -0.20 6.41
N ASN A 438 18.65 0.67 7.41
CA ASN A 438 19.41 1.92 7.42
C ASN A 438 20.93 1.69 7.38
N SER A 439 21.44 0.64 8.03
CA SER A 439 22.86 0.25 7.97
C SER A 439 23.31 -0.14 6.56
N ILE A 440 22.42 -0.70 5.74
CA ILE A 440 22.67 -0.95 4.31
C ILE A 440 22.65 0.35 3.52
N LEU A 441 21.62 1.18 3.72
CA LEU A 441 21.45 2.46 3.02
C LEU A 441 22.59 3.46 3.29
N ASN A 442 23.20 3.38 4.47
CA ASN A 442 24.30 4.24 4.87
C ASN A 442 25.68 3.68 4.47
N ASP A 443 25.75 2.45 3.95
CA ASP A 443 26.99 1.87 3.44
C ASP A 443 27.19 2.19 1.94
N GLU A 444 28.08 3.14 1.66
CA GLU A 444 28.35 3.58 0.29
C GLU A 444 28.85 2.45 -0.62
N GLU A 445 29.66 1.52 -0.10
CA GLU A 445 30.20 0.41 -0.89
C GLU A 445 29.12 -0.60 -1.28
N VAL A 446 28.20 -0.90 -0.36
CA VAL A 446 27.04 -1.73 -0.64
C VAL A 446 26.12 -1.03 -1.64
N MET A 447 25.82 0.25 -1.41
CA MET A 447 24.88 1.01 -2.24
C MET A 447 25.40 1.32 -3.63
N LYS A 448 26.71 1.25 -3.90
CA LYS A 448 27.26 1.26 -5.28
C LYS A 448 26.78 0.06 -6.11
N ARG A 449 26.44 -1.05 -5.46
CA ARG A 449 25.93 -2.26 -6.11
C ARG A 449 24.41 -2.22 -6.31
N PHE A 450 23.70 -1.36 -5.56
CA PHE A 450 22.26 -1.26 -5.64
C PHE A 450 21.84 -0.63 -6.97
N ARG A 451 21.07 -1.39 -7.76
CA ARG A 451 20.58 -0.92 -9.05
C ARG A 451 19.18 -1.45 -9.36
N VAL A 452 18.36 -0.57 -9.88
CA VAL A 452 17.07 -0.88 -10.49
C VAL A 452 17.14 -0.38 -11.92
N VAL A 453 17.17 -1.29 -12.87
CA VAL A 453 17.50 -0.97 -14.26
C VAL A 453 16.54 -1.66 -15.24
N PHE A 454 16.54 -1.17 -16.46
CA PHE A 454 15.89 -1.85 -17.56
C PHE A 454 16.59 -3.18 -17.85
N GLY A 455 15.84 -4.26 -17.88
CA GLY A 455 16.31 -5.59 -18.19
C GLY A 455 16.23 -5.89 -19.68
N ALA A 456 15.01 -6.09 -20.16
CA ALA A 456 14.73 -6.37 -21.56
C ALA A 456 13.29 -5.90 -21.90
N SER A 457 12.96 -5.84 -23.19
CA SER A 457 11.55 -5.67 -23.58
C SER A 457 10.73 -6.89 -23.16
N GLU A 458 9.45 -6.70 -22.85
CA GLU A 458 8.54 -7.79 -22.45
C GLU A 458 8.59 -8.95 -23.47
N PRO A 459 8.41 -8.70 -24.79
CA PRO A 459 8.43 -9.78 -25.75
C PRO A 459 9.80 -10.43 -25.91
N ALA A 460 10.93 -9.69 -25.81
CA ALA A 460 12.25 -10.30 -25.88
C ALA A 460 12.54 -11.21 -24.67
N SER A 461 12.11 -10.83 -23.49
CA SER A 461 12.19 -11.65 -22.27
C SER A 461 11.42 -12.95 -22.42
N TYR A 462 10.23 -12.87 -23.01
CA TYR A 462 9.41 -14.06 -23.32
C TYR A 462 10.09 -14.96 -24.34
N ALA A 463 10.68 -14.38 -25.43
CA ALA A 463 11.38 -15.17 -26.44
C ALA A 463 12.49 -16.03 -25.87
N ILE A 464 13.32 -15.46 -24.97
CA ILE A 464 14.41 -16.20 -24.30
C ILE A 464 13.86 -17.42 -23.56
N THR A 465 12.79 -17.23 -22.81
CA THR A 465 12.17 -18.29 -22.02
C THR A 465 11.55 -19.36 -22.91
N ALA A 466 10.86 -18.95 -23.98
CA ALA A 466 10.21 -19.85 -24.93
C ALA A 466 11.24 -20.68 -25.71
N LEU A 467 12.26 -20.06 -26.28
CA LEU A 467 13.33 -20.74 -26.98
C LEU A 467 14.00 -21.81 -26.12
N LYS A 468 14.32 -21.45 -24.88
CA LYS A 468 14.88 -22.41 -23.90
C LYS A 468 13.91 -23.55 -23.58
N LYS A 469 12.64 -23.24 -23.35
CA LYS A 469 11.61 -24.26 -23.02
C LYS A 469 11.40 -25.25 -24.14
N PHE A 470 11.44 -24.82 -25.39
CA PHE A 470 11.30 -25.68 -26.55
C PHE A 470 12.62 -26.32 -26.99
N CYS A 471 13.69 -26.21 -26.21
CA CYS A 471 15.03 -26.76 -26.50
C CYS A 471 15.51 -26.34 -27.90
N VAL A 472 15.27 -25.12 -28.28
CA VAL A 472 15.73 -24.57 -29.57
C VAL A 472 17.18 -24.18 -29.40
N GLU A 473 18.07 -24.86 -30.11
CA GLU A 473 19.53 -24.64 -30.04
C GLU A 473 20.03 -24.25 -31.43
N PRO A 474 20.51 -23.00 -31.60
CA PRO A 474 21.22 -22.61 -32.82
C PRO A 474 22.59 -23.24 -32.82
N ASP A 475 23.19 -23.38 -34.01
CA ASP A 475 24.58 -23.71 -34.19
C ASP A 475 25.37 -22.58 -34.90
N LEU A 476 26.68 -22.70 -34.99
CA LEU A 476 27.56 -21.67 -35.59
C LEU A 476 27.25 -21.35 -37.06
N GLU A 477 26.59 -22.26 -37.78
CA GLU A 477 26.24 -22.09 -39.19
C GLU A 477 24.77 -21.71 -39.40
N ASN A 478 23.91 -21.91 -38.41
CA ASN A 478 22.46 -21.75 -38.53
C ASN A 478 21.90 -20.82 -37.44
N GLU A 479 21.74 -19.57 -37.79
CA GLU A 479 20.97 -18.61 -36.98
C GLU A 479 19.50 -18.94 -37.06
N ILE A 480 18.79 -18.76 -35.93
CA ILE A 480 17.34 -18.99 -35.79
C ILE A 480 16.64 -17.64 -35.65
N GLY A 481 15.61 -17.43 -36.45
CA GLY A 481 14.74 -16.28 -36.31
C GLY A 481 13.73 -16.49 -35.19
N TYR A 482 13.38 -15.44 -34.49
CA TYR A 482 12.24 -15.43 -33.60
C TYR A 482 11.37 -14.20 -33.83
N SER A 483 10.09 -14.34 -33.60
CA SER A 483 9.16 -13.25 -33.44
C SER A 483 8.19 -13.51 -32.32
N VAL A 484 7.80 -12.46 -31.64
CA VAL A 484 6.83 -12.51 -30.52
C VAL A 484 5.72 -11.54 -30.79
N PHE A 485 4.49 -12.05 -30.71
CA PHE A 485 3.28 -11.28 -30.61
C PHE A 485 2.82 -11.32 -29.17
N ASP A 486 3.17 -10.29 -28.39
CA ASP A 486 2.80 -10.20 -26.98
C ASP A 486 1.52 -9.39 -26.82
N PHE A 487 0.42 -10.10 -26.65
CA PHE A 487 -0.90 -9.51 -26.47
C PHE A 487 -1.23 -9.43 -24.98
N GLY A 488 -0.82 -8.32 -24.37
CA GLY A 488 -1.03 -8.03 -22.95
C GLY A 488 -2.42 -7.49 -22.63
N GLY A 489 -2.61 -7.09 -21.37
CA GLY A 489 -3.87 -6.48 -20.93
C GLY A 489 -4.08 -5.05 -21.48
N GLY A 490 -3.02 -4.24 -21.54
CA GLY A 490 -3.11 -2.83 -21.98
C GLY A 490 -2.59 -2.57 -23.39
N THR A 491 -1.56 -3.31 -23.81
CA THR A 491 -0.83 -3.12 -25.06
C THR A 491 -0.65 -4.42 -25.80
N THR A 492 -0.35 -4.34 -27.08
CA THR A 492 0.24 -5.43 -27.86
C THR A 492 1.64 -5.00 -28.27
N ASP A 493 2.62 -5.80 -27.97
CA ASP A 493 4.02 -5.52 -28.28
C ASP A 493 4.59 -6.60 -29.20
N PHE A 494 5.44 -6.19 -30.15
CA PHE A 494 6.06 -7.05 -31.15
C PHE A 494 7.57 -7.02 -30.97
N SER A 495 8.21 -8.17 -31.07
CA SER A 495 9.67 -8.27 -31.15
C SER A 495 10.07 -9.26 -32.21
N TYR A 496 11.08 -8.91 -32.97
CA TYR A 496 11.65 -9.74 -34.05
C TYR A 496 13.15 -9.75 -33.88
N GLY A 497 13.78 -10.93 -33.97
CA GLY A 497 15.20 -10.99 -33.76
C GLY A 497 15.82 -12.32 -34.20
N ILE A 498 17.08 -12.45 -33.87
CA ILE A 498 17.90 -13.61 -34.16
C ILE A 498 18.42 -14.18 -32.86
N TYR A 499 18.40 -15.49 -32.77
CA TYR A 499 19.00 -16.29 -31.72
C TYR A 499 20.12 -17.11 -32.33
N ARG A 500 21.34 -16.96 -31.78
CA ARG A 500 22.55 -17.59 -32.32
C ARG A 500 23.51 -18.03 -31.21
N GLU A 501 24.39 -18.96 -31.54
CA GLU A 501 25.49 -19.31 -30.68
C GLU A 501 26.48 -18.11 -30.56
N LYS A 502 27.00 -17.90 -29.36
CA LYS A 502 27.88 -16.77 -29.07
C LYS A 502 29.33 -17.18 -29.23
N GLU A 503 29.98 -16.69 -30.30
CA GLU A 503 31.36 -16.93 -30.53
C GLU A 503 32.28 -16.34 -29.43
N ASN A 504 33.30 -17.10 -29.06
CA ASN A 504 34.40 -16.65 -28.18
C ASN A 504 33.96 -16.23 -26.74
N SER A 505 32.83 -16.68 -26.26
CA SER A 505 32.38 -16.42 -24.88
C SER A 505 32.59 -17.64 -23.99
N ARG A 506 33.25 -17.42 -22.80
CA ARG A 506 33.36 -18.46 -21.76
C ARG A 506 32.16 -18.43 -20.76
N LYS A 507 31.35 -17.39 -20.85
CA LYS A 507 30.28 -17.14 -19.86
C LYS A 507 28.89 -17.40 -20.42
N TYR A 508 28.71 -17.21 -21.72
CA TYR A 508 27.41 -17.32 -22.38
C TYR A 508 27.55 -18.19 -23.63
N ASP A 509 26.68 -19.20 -23.73
CA ASP A 509 26.69 -20.09 -24.90
C ASP A 509 25.91 -19.49 -26.07
N TYR A 510 24.89 -18.68 -25.79
CA TYR A 510 24.01 -18.10 -26.79
C TYR A 510 23.83 -16.60 -26.59
N GLU A 511 23.44 -15.93 -27.65
CA GLU A 511 23.01 -14.52 -27.62
C GLU A 511 21.71 -14.35 -28.43
N ILE A 512 20.89 -13.42 -27.95
CA ILE A 512 19.69 -12.99 -28.65
C ILE A 512 19.88 -11.53 -29.10
N GLN A 513 19.58 -11.26 -30.35
CA GLN A 513 19.66 -9.94 -30.93
C GLN A 513 18.30 -9.50 -31.40
N GLU A 514 17.71 -8.50 -30.75
CA GLU A 514 16.50 -7.86 -31.24
C GLU A 514 16.86 -7.01 -32.47
N LEU A 515 16.18 -7.27 -33.60
CA LEU A 515 16.39 -6.58 -34.87
C LEU A 515 15.42 -5.42 -35.04
N GLU A 516 14.18 -5.64 -34.68
CA GLU A 516 13.10 -4.67 -34.83
C GLU A 516 12.08 -4.95 -33.71
N SER A 517 11.36 -3.90 -33.34
CA SER A 517 10.26 -4.01 -32.40
C SER A 517 9.13 -3.05 -32.78
N GLY A 518 7.95 -3.27 -32.22
CA GLY A 518 6.79 -2.44 -32.49
C GLY A 518 5.64 -2.82 -31.60
N GLY A 519 4.46 -2.31 -31.89
CA GLY A 519 3.28 -2.66 -31.15
C GLY A 519 2.16 -1.66 -31.32
N ASP A 520 1.06 -1.92 -30.65
CA ASP A 520 -0.10 -1.04 -30.56
C ASP A 520 -0.42 -0.80 -29.05
N LYS A 521 -0.29 0.45 -28.63
CA LYS A 521 -0.50 0.86 -27.23
C LYS A 521 -1.98 0.86 -26.81
N TYR A 522 -2.90 0.67 -27.74
CA TYR A 522 -4.33 0.62 -27.49
C TYR A 522 -4.94 -0.75 -27.76
N LEU A 523 -4.21 -1.66 -28.35
CA LEU A 523 -4.66 -3.03 -28.59
C LEU A 523 -4.21 -3.91 -27.42
N GLY A 524 -5.03 -4.00 -26.39
CA GLY A 524 -4.84 -4.88 -25.23
C GLY A 524 -6.16 -5.46 -24.79
N GLY A 525 -6.14 -6.57 -24.05
CA GLY A 525 -7.36 -7.26 -23.62
C GLY A 525 -8.30 -6.37 -22.81
N GLU A 526 -7.80 -5.58 -21.88
CA GLU A 526 -8.61 -4.65 -21.10
C GLU A 526 -9.17 -3.49 -21.97
N ASN A 527 -8.41 -3.03 -22.98
CA ASN A 527 -8.89 -2.03 -23.91
C ASN A 527 -10.00 -2.58 -24.80
N LEU A 528 -9.85 -3.83 -25.29
CA LEU A 528 -10.93 -4.50 -26.03
C LEU A 528 -12.16 -4.75 -25.17
N LEU A 529 -11.95 -5.16 -23.92
CA LEU A 529 -13.02 -5.34 -22.95
C LEU A 529 -13.78 -4.03 -22.70
N SER A 530 -13.07 -2.90 -22.60
CA SER A 530 -13.69 -1.58 -22.46
C SER A 530 -14.50 -1.18 -23.70
N LEU A 531 -14.03 -1.56 -24.92
CA LEU A 531 -14.76 -1.30 -26.17
C LEU A 531 -16.08 -2.06 -26.22
N ILE A 532 -16.08 -3.35 -25.89
CA ILE A 532 -17.32 -4.15 -25.89
C ILE A 532 -18.26 -3.72 -24.77
N ALA A 533 -17.73 -3.41 -23.58
CA ALA A 533 -18.52 -2.85 -22.47
C ALA A 533 -19.20 -1.52 -22.87
N PHE A 534 -18.46 -0.63 -23.53
CA PHE A 534 -19.02 0.61 -24.04
C PHE A 534 -20.08 0.37 -25.12
N ASP A 535 -19.88 -0.62 -25.99
CA ASP A 535 -20.88 -0.97 -27.01
C ASP A 535 -22.18 -1.52 -26.40
N VAL A 536 -22.07 -2.37 -25.35
CA VAL A 536 -23.25 -2.82 -24.57
C VAL A 536 -23.97 -1.64 -23.93
N PHE A 537 -23.25 -0.63 -23.42
CA PHE A 537 -23.88 0.59 -22.95
C PHE A 537 -24.64 1.31 -24.07
N LEU A 538 -24.05 1.42 -25.28
CA LEU A 538 -24.69 2.03 -26.44
C LEU A 538 -25.95 1.28 -26.90
N GLN A 539 -25.94 -0.05 -26.85
CA GLN A 539 -27.12 -0.87 -27.16
C GLN A 539 -28.27 -0.58 -26.19
N ASN A 540 -27.98 -0.23 -24.95
CA ASN A 540 -28.94 0.08 -23.88
C ASN A 540 -29.05 1.59 -23.60
N ARG A 541 -28.55 2.45 -24.48
CA ARG A 541 -28.39 3.89 -24.28
C ARG A 541 -29.65 4.57 -23.78
N GLU A 542 -30.79 4.30 -24.39
CA GLU A 542 -32.06 4.98 -24.06
C GLU A 542 -32.43 4.69 -22.58
N LYS A 543 -32.36 3.44 -22.17
CA LYS A 543 -32.64 3.01 -20.79
C LYS A 543 -31.67 3.64 -19.79
N LEU A 544 -30.38 3.55 -20.10
CA LEU A 544 -29.32 3.97 -19.16
C LEU A 544 -29.23 5.50 -19.03
N VAL A 545 -29.39 6.25 -20.10
CA VAL A 545 -29.44 7.72 -20.06
C VAL A 545 -30.66 8.22 -19.30
N ASN A 546 -31.83 7.59 -19.49
CA ASN A 546 -33.01 7.92 -18.72
C ASN A 546 -32.86 7.61 -17.23
N GLY A 547 -32.11 6.57 -16.88
CA GLY A 547 -31.71 6.22 -15.52
C GLY A 547 -30.59 7.10 -14.94
N LYS A 548 -30.08 8.08 -15.71
CA LYS A 548 -28.95 8.97 -15.34
C LYS A 548 -27.64 8.23 -15.07
N TYR A 549 -27.39 7.11 -15.75
CA TYR A 549 -26.12 6.43 -15.71
C TYR A 549 -25.13 7.05 -16.68
N PHE A 550 -23.88 7.14 -16.25
CA PHE A 550 -22.77 7.63 -17.06
C PHE A 550 -21.74 6.53 -17.26
N ILE A 551 -20.94 6.63 -18.31
CA ILE A 551 -19.84 5.71 -18.58
C ILE A 551 -18.61 6.51 -19.04
N SER A 552 -17.41 6.02 -18.74
CA SER A 552 -16.17 6.60 -19.24
C SER A 552 -15.92 6.19 -20.70
N LEU A 553 -15.21 7.05 -21.43
CA LEU A 553 -14.87 6.75 -22.84
C LEU A 553 -13.68 5.79 -22.89
N PRO A 554 -13.73 4.70 -23.69
CA PRO A 554 -12.55 3.85 -23.93
C PRO A 554 -11.37 4.64 -24.50
N ALA A 555 -10.14 4.27 -24.10
CA ALA A 555 -8.93 5.04 -24.42
C ALA A 555 -8.67 5.26 -25.92
N ASN A 556 -9.08 4.33 -26.77
CA ASN A 556 -8.91 4.39 -28.23
C ASN A 556 -10.14 4.91 -28.98
N LYS A 557 -11.22 5.27 -28.28
CA LYS A 557 -12.44 5.75 -28.91
C LYS A 557 -12.50 7.28 -28.88
N LYS A 558 -12.78 7.88 -30.05
CA LYS A 558 -12.99 9.33 -30.13
C LYS A 558 -14.39 9.68 -29.65
N SER A 559 -14.51 10.82 -28.97
CA SER A 559 -15.81 11.37 -28.61
C SER A 559 -16.58 11.77 -29.87
N GLU A 560 -17.84 11.41 -29.91
CA GLU A 560 -18.78 11.72 -31.02
C GLU A 560 -19.87 12.66 -30.51
N ILE A 561 -20.55 13.37 -31.45
CA ILE A 561 -21.66 14.26 -31.10
C ILE A 561 -22.76 13.46 -30.38
N GLY A 562 -23.17 13.94 -29.22
CA GLY A 562 -24.17 13.31 -28.37
C GLY A 562 -23.61 12.40 -27.28
N PHE A 563 -22.29 12.16 -27.26
CA PHE A 563 -21.62 11.41 -26.15
C PHE A 563 -21.60 12.25 -24.89
N GLU A 564 -21.58 13.57 -24.97
CA GLU A 564 -21.64 14.50 -23.83
C GLU A 564 -22.86 14.29 -22.93
N THR A 565 -23.87 13.59 -23.39
CA THR A 565 -25.08 13.31 -22.61
C THR A 565 -24.91 12.14 -21.61
N PHE A 566 -23.93 11.26 -21.84
CA PHE A 566 -23.72 10.06 -21.02
C PHE A 566 -22.25 9.68 -20.80
N VAL A 567 -21.31 10.30 -21.51
CA VAL A 567 -19.88 10.12 -21.28
C VAL A 567 -19.40 11.14 -20.25
N SER A 568 -18.66 10.69 -19.25
CA SER A 568 -18.15 11.54 -18.18
C SER A 568 -16.81 10.99 -17.69
N GLU A 569 -15.98 11.88 -17.12
CA GLU A 569 -14.75 11.52 -16.38
C GLU A 569 -15.00 11.42 -14.87
N ALA A 570 -16.27 11.46 -14.44
CA ALA A 570 -16.62 11.29 -13.04
C ALA A 570 -16.38 9.85 -12.57
N SER A 571 -16.11 9.69 -11.29
CA SER A 571 -15.84 8.38 -10.66
C SER A 571 -16.97 7.37 -10.89
N GLN A 572 -18.23 7.80 -10.89
CA GLN A 572 -19.38 6.94 -11.20
C GLN A 572 -19.31 6.37 -12.63
N ALA A 573 -18.83 7.17 -13.61
CA ALA A 573 -18.68 6.71 -14.96
C ALA A 573 -17.53 5.71 -15.12
N GLU A 574 -16.42 5.92 -14.41
CA GLU A 574 -15.31 4.96 -14.33
C GLU A 574 -15.75 3.66 -13.64
N TYR A 575 -16.51 3.77 -12.55
CA TYR A 575 -17.10 2.62 -11.85
C TYR A 575 -18.00 1.81 -12.80
N ASN A 576 -18.93 2.45 -13.46
CA ASN A 576 -19.86 1.79 -14.38
C ASN A 576 -19.12 1.09 -15.54
N MET A 577 -18.09 1.73 -16.11
CA MET A 577 -17.26 1.10 -17.12
C MET A 577 -16.61 -0.19 -16.56
N LYS A 578 -16.04 -0.15 -15.36
CA LYS A 578 -15.40 -1.32 -14.75
C LYS A 578 -16.39 -2.44 -14.49
N LYS A 579 -17.56 -2.13 -13.95
CA LYS A 579 -18.61 -3.13 -13.72
C LYS A 579 -19.14 -3.75 -15.00
N MET A 580 -19.25 -2.97 -16.05
CA MET A 580 -19.62 -3.50 -17.36
C MET A 580 -18.49 -4.34 -17.99
N MET A 581 -17.22 -3.93 -17.82
CA MET A 581 -16.08 -4.74 -18.23
C MET A 581 -16.04 -6.07 -17.47
N GLU A 582 -16.27 -6.05 -16.16
CA GLU A 582 -16.34 -7.25 -15.34
C GLU A 582 -17.44 -8.22 -15.81
N ALA A 583 -18.63 -7.69 -16.10
CA ALA A 583 -19.75 -8.46 -16.62
C ALA A 583 -19.50 -9.07 -18.02
N MET A 584 -18.64 -8.45 -18.82
CA MET A 584 -18.26 -8.96 -20.16
C MET A 584 -17.00 -9.82 -20.14
N ARG A 585 -16.34 -9.98 -19.02
CA ARG A 585 -15.05 -10.68 -18.90
C ARG A 585 -15.16 -12.16 -19.27
N ASP A 586 -16.16 -12.85 -18.73
CA ASP A 586 -16.36 -14.28 -19.03
C ASP A 586 -16.59 -14.55 -20.51
N TYR A 587 -17.27 -13.62 -21.20
CA TYR A 587 -17.41 -13.67 -22.65
C TYR A 587 -16.08 -13.49 -23.38
N TRP A 588 -15.29 -12.48 -23.00
CA TRP A 588 -13.96 -12.22 -23.56
C TRP A 588 -13.00 -13.39 -23.32
N GLU A 589 -13.03 -14.00 -22.13
CA GLU A 589 -12.19 -15.13 -21.74
C GLU A 589 -12.72 -16.47 -22.27
N GLY A 590 -13.85 -16.50 -22.96
CA GLY A 590 -14.45 -17.72 -23.51
C GLY A 590 -15.04 -18.66 -22.45
N LYS A 591 -15.33 -18.14 -21.27
CA LYS A 591 -15.91 -18.88 -20.12
C LYS A 591 -17.43 -18.73 -20.00
N LEU A 592 -18.04 -17.85 -20.79
CA LEU A 592 -19.48 -17.61 -20.74
C LEU A 592 -20.26 -18.87 -21.20
N GLU A 593 -21.20 -19.31 -20.39
CA GLU A 593 -22.08 -20.44 -20.72
C GLU A 593 -22.97 -20.11 -21.93
N GLU A 594 -23.15 -21.06 -22.84
CA GLU A 594 -24.01 -20.92 -24.02
C GLU A 594 -25.44 -20.47 -23.66
N SER A 595 -26.01 -20.98 -22.58
CA SER A 595 -27.34 -20.61 -22.08
C SER A 595 -27.47 -19.14 -21.74
N LEU A 596 -26.40 -18.53 -21.21
CA LEU A 596 -26.33 -17.10 -20.90
C LEU A 596 -26.13 -16.27 -22.17
N LYS A 597 -25.32 -16.78 -23.10
CA LYS A 597 -25.15 -16.16 -24.42
C LYS A 597 -26.46 -16.16 -25.21
N ASP A 598 -27.21 -17.26 -25.20
CA ASP A 598 -28.50 -17.38 -25.88
C ASP A 598 -29.58 -16.47 -25.27
N SER A 599 -29.48 -16.14 -23.99
CA SER A 599 -30.40 -15.20 -23.37
C SER A 599 -30.31 -13.77 -23.92
N GLY A 600 -29.17 -13.41 -24.49
CA GLY A 600 -28.87 -12.06 -24.96
C GLY A 600 -28.96 -10.99 -23.90
N LYS A 601 -28.75 -11.39 -22.62
CA LYS A 601 -28.93 -10.48 -21.47
C LYS A 601 -27.82 -10.64 -20.43
N VAL A 602 -27.49 -9.51 -19.79
CA VAL A 602 -26.57 -9.48 -18.67
C VAL A 602 -27.09 -8.55 -17.58
N THR A 603 -26.87 -8.92 -16.33
CA THR A 603 -27.21 -8.06 -15.18
C THR A 603 -25.93 -7.39 -14.66
N VAL A 604 -25.96 -6.06 -14.56
CA VAL A 604 -24.81 -5.28 -14.11
C VAL A 604 -25.23 -4.34 -12.98
N TYR A 605 -24.42 -4.30 -11.91
CA TYR A 605 -24.63 -3.40 -10.78
C TYR A 605 -24.00 -2.04 -11.09
N LEU A 606 -24.85 -1.04 -11.35
CA LEU A 606 -24.44 0.28 -11.82
C LEU A 606 -24.80 1.38 -10.82
N SER A 607 -23.99 2.45 -10.81
CA SER A 607 -24.24 3.66 -10.04
C SER A 607 -24.75 4.80 -10.93
N ASN A 608 -25.84 5.45 -10.53
CA ASN A 608 -26.36 6.62 -11.22
C ASN A 608 -25.69 7.92 -10.72
N LYS A 609 -26.05 9.06 -11.32
CA LYS A 609 -25.53 10.40 -10.95
C LYS A 609 -25.79 10.78 -9.47
N GLU A 610 -26.77 10.15 -8.84
CA GLU A 610 -27.19 10.42 -7.46
C GLU A 610 -26.52 9.45 -6.47
N ASN A 611 -25.49 8.69 -6.90
CA ASN A 611 -24.83 7.62 -6.13
C ASN A 611 -25.77 6.51 -5.66
N GLN A 612 -26.84 6.26 -6.42
CA GLN A 612 -27.73 5.14 -6.15
C GLN A 612 -27.29 3.94 -6.97
N TYR A 613 -27.04 2.85 -6.31
CA TYR A 613 -26.59 1.60 -6.92
C TYR A 613 -27.78 0.67 -7.19
N LYS A 614 -27.80 0.08 -8.39
CA LYS A 614 -28.88 -0.82 -8.77
C LYS A 614 -28.43 -1.85 -9.80
N ASN A 615 -29.00 -3.06 -9.69
CA ASN A 615 -28.88 -4.07 -10.72
C ASN A 615 -29.71 -3.70 -11.94
N GLU A 616 -29.06 -3.51 -13.09
CA GLU A 616 -29.70 -3.26 -14.35
C GLU A 616 -29.52 -4.47 -15.28
N GLU A 617 -30.63 -4.99 -15.83
CA GLU A 617 -30.61 -6.02 -16.86
C GLU A 617 -30.42 -5.34 -18.22
N LEU A 618 -29.36 -5.69 -18.95
CA LEU A 618 -28.96 -5.08 -20.21
C LEU A 618 -29.07 -6.10 -21.34
N ASP A 619 -29.52 -5.66 -22.50
CA ASP A 619 -29.53 -6.45 -23.73
C ASP A 619 -28.12 -6.47 -24.35
N VAL A 620 -27.70 -7.64 -24.84
CA VAL A 620 -26.37 -7.84 -25.43
C VAL A 620 -26.49 -8.55 -26.78
N ASP A 621 -26.05 -7.87 -27.83
CA ASP A 621 -25.86 -8.42 -29.18
C ASP A 621 -24.43 -8.97 -29.29
N TYR A 622 -24.26 -10.25 -29.01
CA TYR A 622 -22.96 -10.92 -29.03
C TYR A 622 -22.33 -11.00 -30.43
N ASP A 623 -23.11 -11.09 -31.49
CA ASP A 623 -22.60 -11.11 -32.88
C ASP A 623 -21.91 -9.78 -33.23
N ARG A 624 -22.47 -8.69 -32.77
CA ARG A 624 -21.89 -7.36 -32.90
C ARG A 624 -20.61 -7.22 -32.07
N LEU A 625 -20.56 -7.80 -30.85
CA LEU A 625 -19.36 -7.82 -30.06
C LEU A 625 -18.24 -8.65 -30.73
N ASP A 626 -18.57 -9.79 -31.31
CA ASP A 626 -17.64 -10.62 -32.10
C ASP A 626 -17.02 -9.83 -33.25
N GLU A 627 -17.82 -9.04 -33.99
CA GLU A 627 -17.32 -8.18 -35.07
C GLU A 627 -16.33 -7.14 -34.58
N ILE A 628 -16.61 -6.49 -33.42
CA ILE A 628 -15.73 -5.49 -32.81
C ILE A 628 -14.39 -6.14 -32.42
N LEU A 629 -14.43 -7.26 -31.76
CA LEU A 629 -13.23 -7.98 -31.29
C LEU A 629 -12.40 -8.46 -32.47
N LYS A 630 -13.00 -9.20 -33.41
CA LYS A 630 -12.33 -9.73 -34.62
C LYS A 630 -11.67 -8.63 -35.46
N LYS A 631 -12.35 -7.52 -35.65
CA LYS A 631 -11.83 -6.38 -36.44
C LYS A 631 -10.56 -5.80 -35.81
N ASN A 632 -10.55 -5.59 -34.50
CA ASN A 632 -9.40 -5.01 -33.81
C ASN A 632 -8.22 -6.00 -33.73
N ILE A 633 -8.48 -7.26 -33.39
CA ILE A 633 -7.44 -8.28 -33.29
C ILE A 633 -6.82 -8.54 -34.66
N TYR A 634 -7.63 -8.67 -35.72
CA TYR A 634 -7.15 -8.87 -37.07
C TYR A 634 -6.27 -7.73 -37.55
N GLY A 635 -6.63 -6.47 -37.24
CA GLY A 635 -5.80 -5.31 -37.53
C GLY A 635 -4.42 -5.39 -36.88
N GLY A 636 -4.34 -5.82 -35.62
CA GLY A 636 -3.08 -6.01 -34.91
C GLY A 636 -2.21 -7.14 -35.51
N ILE A 637 -2.84 -8.25 -35.85
CA ILE A 637 -2.14 -9.38 -36.49
C ILE A 637 -1.60 -9.00 -37.88
N ILE A 638 -2.36 -8.27 -38.68
CA ILE A 638 -1.86 -7.76 -39.96
C ILE A 638 -0.62 -6.89 -39.74
N SER A 639 -0.69 -5.93 -38.83
CA SER A 639 0.45 -5.07 -38.52
C SER A 639 1.68 -5.85 -38.08
N PHE A 640 1.50 -6.92 -37.31
CA PHE A 640 2.56 -7.83 -36.92
C PHE A 640 3.18 -8.56 -38.14
N LEU A 641 2.34 -9.13 -39.02
CA LEU A 641 2.80 -9.88 -40.17
C LEU A 641 3.45 -9.00 -41.23
N GLU A 642 2.99 -7.76 -41.43
CA GLU A 642 3.64 -6.80 -42.33
C GLU A 642 5.07 -6.47 -41.87
N LYS A 643 5.24 -6.25 -40.55
CA LYS A 643 6.58 -6.04 -39.97
C LYS A 643 7.43 -7.31 -40.05
N PHE A 644 6.87 -8.47 -39.74
CA PHE A 644 7.55 -9.76 -39.86
C PHE A 644 8.14 -9.95 -41.28
N ASP A 645 7.34 -9.70 -42.32
CA ASP A 645 7.80 -9.80 -43.71
C ASP A 645 8.94 -8.80 -43.98
N THR A 646 8.81 -7.56 -43.53
CA THR A 646 9.84 -6.54 -43.68
C THR A 646 11.17 -6.93 -43.04
N VAL A 647 11.15 -7.52 -41.85
CA VAL A 647 12.34 -7.87 -41.08
C VAL A 647 13.04 -9.10 -41.65
N PHE A 648 12.29 -10.12 -42.09
CA PHE A 648 12.85 -11.42 -42.44
C PHE A 648 12.97 -11.70 -43.95
N ASN A 649 12.30 -10.95 -44.80
CA ASN A 649 12.27 -11.18 -46.26
C ASN A 649 13.64 -11.33 -46.93
N ASN A 650 14.64 -10.61 -46.41
CA ASN A 650 16.00 -10.66 -46.99
C ASN A 650 17.01 -11.47 -46.15
N LYS A 651 16.56 -12.21 -45.15
CA LYS A 651 17.43 -13.01 -44.27
C LYS A 651 17.41 -14.48 -44.66
N LYS A 652 18.60 -15.08 -44.71
CA LYS A 652 18.76 -16.51 -44.95
C LYS A 652 18.75 -17.25 -43.61
N LEU A 653 17.55 -17.39 -43.00
CA LEU A 653 17.34 -18.15 -41.80
C LEU A 653 16.79 -19.52 -42.15
N LYS A 654 17.21 -20.55 -41.42
CA LYS A 654 16.73 -21.91 -41.58
C LYS A 654 15.32 -22.09 -41.06
N GLU A 655 15.05 -21.47 -39.91
CA GLU A 655 13.79 -21.57 -39.21
C GLU A 655 13.48 -20.21 -38.56
N ILE A 656 12.19 -19.89 -38.43
CA ILE A 656 11.69 -18.73 -37.70
C ILE A 656 10.57 -19.23 -36.80
N TYR A 657 10.72 -18.97 -35.51
CA TYR A 657 9.70 -19.30 -34.51
C TYR A 657 8.82 -18.10 -34.24
N ILE A 658 7.51 -18.28 -34.29
CA ILE A 658 6.51 -17.31 -33.92
C ILE A 658 5.93 -17.70 -32.57
N PHE A 659 6.04 -16.82 -31.59
CA PHE A 659 5.51 -17.04 -30.25
C PHE A 659 4.35 -16.10 -29.97
N LEU A 660 3.28 -16.67 -29.39
CA LEU A 660 2.19 -15.90 -28.82
C LEU A 660 2.42 -15.76 -27.32
N ALA A 661 2.51 -14.52 -26.87
CA ALA A 661 2.73 -14.16 -25.47
C ALA A 661 1.58 -13.31 -24.94
N GLY A 662 1.56 -13.09 -23.64
CA GLY A 662 0.53 -12.30 -22.96
C GLY A 662 -0.74 -13.10 -22.67
N ASN A 663 -1.43 -12.75 -21.58
CA ASN A 663 -2.65 -13.45 -21.17
C ASN A 663 -3.80 -13.30 -22.17
N SER A 664 -3.88 -12.18 -22.88
CA SER A 664 -4.91 -11.93 -23.87
C SER A 664 -4.75 -12.81 -25.12
N SER A 665 -3.55 -13.35 -25.40
CA SER A 665 -3.32 -14.32 -26.48
C SER A 665 -4.01 -15.66 -26.25
N LYS A 666 -4.41 -15.97 -25.01
CA LYS A 666 -5.18 -17.18 -24.66
C LYS A 666 -6.66 -17.08 -25.06
N SER A 667 -7.11 -15.91 -25.51
CA SER A 667 -8.50 -15.72 -25.96
C SER A 667 -8.77 -16.55 -27.22
N LYS A 668 -9.92 -17.25 -27.24
CA LYS A 668 -10.37 -18.01 -28.41
C LYS A 668 -10.38 -17.18 -29.70
N PHE A 669 -10.65 -15.88 -29.60
CA PHE A 669 -10.65 -14.99 -30.78
C PHE A 669 -9.26 -14.81 -31.40
N VAL A 670 -8.21 -14.86 -30.58
CA VAL A 670 -6.83 -14.81 -31.08
C VAL A 670 -6.46 -16.14 -31.71
N GLU A 671 -6.77 -17.26 -31.04
CA GLU A 671 -6.50 -18.60 -31.53
C GLU A 671 -7.21 -18.89 -32.87
N GLU A 672 -8.44 -18.41 -33.06
CA GLU A 672 -9.19 -18.58 -34.31
C GLU A 672 -8.60 -17.79 -35.48
N ILE A 673 -7.90 -16.68 -35.23
CA ILE A 673 -7.40 -15.78 -36.28
C ILE A 673 -5.96 -16.10 -36.65
N PHE A 674 -5.10 -16.52 -35.70
CA PHE A 674 -3.74 -16.98 -35.94
C PHE A 674 -3.69 -18.36 -36.58
#